data_bb48200c7394342759fa41135cb74ce3
#
_entry.id   bb48200c7394342759fa41135cb74ce3
#
_cell.length_a   1.000
_cell.length_b   1.000
_cell.length_c   1.000
_cell.angle_alpha   90.00
_cell.angle_beta   90.00
_cell.angle_gamma   90.00
#
_symmetry.space_group_name_H-M   'P 1'
#
loop_
_entity.id
_entity.type
_entity.pdbx_description
1 polymer ?
#
loop_
_entity_poly.entity_id
_entity_poly.type
_entity_poly.pdbx_seq_one_letter_code
_entity_poly.pdbx_strand_id
1 'polypeptide(L)'
;MSIATSSASESQRESVAWPVQIAGWCCGLATCVVAMLGLIAEWDPGLATAQLLWLAVAPVAVMLSRSRRAKPITRMETPTSAPRGWATDWLLALSFAAVSFAVSSMIATRIGDLPPAYHDEYSYLFQAQTLLAARFSFPSSPVHPELFDQMHVLNEGRMACRYYPGTGLWLAPFVALGHPYWGPQWAGAIATLLLFWTGRELGGRFVGTIAALTMALSPGVGLFGNMLLAHHPTLLGLGVFLLGITRLGRTRSGWDAALAGSGLSFAMLCRPMTAAAIGLPFGVEVVWWLLRGDCQVQTPTRSVSKDVGLSSADSSLLTLRVGVETGSRLPKGSQRLAVLLGLGLPLIAGLCVMLAYNRDITGEWLTSPYQLYTDTYTPRHVFGFNNVVRGEQHVGPKVIEHYDLWAENLTPTLAASNVFTRGIASWLWTLDVLPLLFTVIVVASGMKLLDRRWRLVAASILSLHAAHVPYWYVGIMGWHYVFETAPLWCLLLAAATQRLFAEWTHSRRNGLKLWWFGLLTLSLAGNYMAPTGGWKPRIFRGINALAHPRRQQSETRRWIEATVKERPALVLVDQSETEASHLDFVTNGPGLSGDILFGRMPQRDTDLSVIVRDFPNRSVFVANPKRKSIRAVQPSSRPR
;
A
#
# COMPACT_ATOMS: atom_id res chain seq x y z
N MET A 1 34.11 -43.79 33.59
CA MET A 1 34.16 -42.32 33.74
C MET A 1 33.55 -41.64 32.52
N SER A 2 32.24 -41.66 32.39
CA SER A 2 31.52 -41.03 31.23
C SER A 2 30.00 -40.98 31.48
N ILE A 3 29.54 -40.22 32.50
CA ILE A 3 28.10 -39.97 32.73
C ILE A 3 27.82 -38.51 33.15
N ALA A 4 28.82 -37.61 33.22
CA ALA A 4 28.62 -36.28 33.79
C ALA A 4 28.42 -35.14 32.78
N THR A 5 28.33 -35.37 31.45
CA THR A 5 28.26 -34.30 30.44
C THR A 5 26.88 -34.06 29.82
N SER A 6 25.86 -34.88 30.17
CA SER A 6 24.52 -34.71 29.57
C SER A 6 23.59 -33.80 30.39
N SER A 7 23.80 -33.65 31.70
CA SER A 7 22.90 -32.88 32.56
C SER A 7 23.10 -31.35 32.48
N ALA A 8 24.32 -30.88 32.18
CA ALA A 8 24.62 -29.44 32.06
C ALA A 8 24.01 -28.80 30.78
N SER A 9 23.82 -29.59 29.71
CA SER A 9 23.21 -29.09 28.45
C SER A 9 21.69 -28.97 28.54
N GLU A 10 21.04 -29.75 29.38
CA GLU A 10 19.58 -29.67 29.58
C GLU A 10 19.20 -28.49 30.49
N SER A 11 19.98 -28.24 31.57
CA SER A 11 19.72 -27.10 32.46
C SER A 11 19.95 -25.74 31.77
N GLN A 12 20.93 -25.64 30.87
CA GLN A 12 21.15 -24.45 30.06
C GLN A 12 20.04 -24.25 28.98
N ARG A 13 19.43 -25.32 28.48
CA ARG A 13 18.28 -25.22 27.57
C ARG A 13 16.98 -24.81 28.29
N GLU A 14 16.79 -25.19 29.54
CA GLU A 14 15.64 -24.74 30.33
C GLU A 14 15.74 -23.28 30.74
N SER A 15 16.93 -22.77 31.07
CA SER A 15 17.13 -21.37 31.45
C SER A 15 16.89 -20.37 30.33
N VAL A 16 17.09 -20.76 29.05
CA VAL A 16 16.80 -19.92 27.88
C VAL A 16 15.30 -19.92 27.51
N ALA A 17 14.55 -20.92 27.92
CA ALA A 17 13.11 -21.01 27.64
C ALA A 17 12.28 -20.08 28.53
N TRP A 18 12.71 -19.76 29.72
CA TRP A 18 11.98 -18.96 30.71
C TRP A 18 11.80 -17.48 30.29
N PRO A 19 12.82 -16.72 29.83
CA PRO A 19 12.65 -15.35 29.40
C PRO A 19 11.73 -15.22 28.19
N VAL A 20 11.78 -16.18 27.25
CA VAL A 20 10.89 -16.23 26.09
C VAL A 20 9.44 -16.52 26.51
N GLN A 21 9.24 -17.27 27.59
CA GLN A 21 7.91 -17.52 28.13
C GLN A 21 7.34 -16.28 28.80
N ILE A 22 8.15 -15.59 29.63
CA ILE A 22 7.75 -14.32 30.26
C ILE A 22 7.42 -13.26 29.18
N ALA A 23 8.29 -13.09 28.18
CA ALA A 23 8.03 -12.18 27.07
C ALA A 23 6.73 -12.51 26.34
N GLY A 24 6.43 -13.79 26.12
CA GLY A 24 5.15 -14.23 25.54
C GLY A 24 3.94 -13.91 26.42
N TRP A 25 4.06 -14.04 27.74
CA TRP A 25 3.01 -13.65 28.69
C TRP A 25 2.83 -12.14 28.76
N CYS A 26 3.92 -11.37 28.82
CA CYS A 26 3.88 -9.91 28.82
C CYS A 26 3.30 -9.37 27.52
N CYS A 27 3.65 -9.93 26.38
CA CYS A 27 3.03 -9.58 25.09
C CYS A 27 1.55 -9.95 25.06
N GLY A 28 1.15 -11.12 25.58
CA GLY A 28 -0.24 -11.52 25.69
C GLY A 28 -1.06 -10.59 26.59
N LEU A 29 -0.51 -10.18 27.73
CA LEU A 29 -1.15 -9.24 28.65
C LEU A 29 -1.25 -7.83 28.05
N ALA A 30 -0.17 -7.33 27.44
CA ALA A 30 -0.19 -6.05 26.71
C ALA A 30 -1.20 -6.05 25.57
N THR A 31 -1.34 -7.19 24.88
CA THR A 31 -2.35 -7.43 23.86
C THR A 31 -3.76 -7.31 24.41
N CYS A 32 -4.04 -7.93 25.56
CA CYS A 32 -5.34 -7.83 26.22
C CYS A 32 -5.65 -6.38 26.63
N VAL A 33 -4.67 -5.66 27.15
CA VAL A 33 -4.82 -4.25 27.55
C VAL A 33 -5.09 -3.36 26.33
N VAL A 34 -4.33 -3.51 25.25
CA VAL A 34 -4.52 -2.72 24.00
C VAL A 34 -5.86 -3.04 23.36
N ALA A 35 -6.28 -4.30 23.36
CA ALA A 35 -7.60 -4.68 22.81
C ALA A 35 -8.74 -4.17 23.69
N MET A 36 -8.62 -4.18 25.03
CA MET A 36 -9.59 -3.55 25.92
C MET A 36 -9.66 -2.04 25.75
N LEU A 37 -8.53 -1.36 25.59
CA LEU A 37 -8.49 0.08 25.32
C LEU A 37 -9.12 0.40 23.96
N GLY A 38 -8.88 -0.40 22.94
CA GLY A 38 -9.54 -0.29 21.63
C GLY A 38 -11.05 -0.53 21.69
N LEU A 39 -11.51 -1.44 22.54
CA LEU A 39 -12.92 -1.71 22.82
C LEU A 39 -13.60 -0.54 23.55
N ILE A 40 -12.88 0.14 24.43
CA ILE A 40 -13.40 1.29 25.19
C ILE A 40 -13.48 2.53 24.29
N ALA A 41 -12.54 2.70 23.35
CA ALA A 41 -12.48 3.85 22.45
C ALA A 41 -13.48 3.78 21.29
N GLU A 42 -13.82 2.57 20.82
CA GLU A 42 -14.77 2.34 19.73
C GLU A 42 -15.84 1.32 20.14
N TRP A 43 -16.81 1.75 20.91
CA TRP A 43 -17.92 0.88 21.35
C TRP A 43 -18.75 0.40 20.14
N ASP A 44 -18.43 -0.80 19.66
CA ASP A 44 -19.20 -1.54 18.66
C ASP A 44 -19.46 -2.96 19.20
N PRO A 45 -20.70 -3.29 19.67
CA PRO A 45 -20.97 -4.55 20.38
C PRO A 45 -20.69 -5.80 19.55
N GLY A 46 -20.85 -5.76 18.23
CA GLY A 46 -20.60 -6.91 17.36
C GLY A 46 -19.10 -7.19 17.16
N LEU A 47 -18.32 -6.13 17.02
CA LEU A 47 -16.87 -6.21 16.97
C LEU A 47 -16.30 -6.68 18.32
N ALA A 48 -16.86 -6.18 19.42
CA ALA A 48 -16.49 -6.55 20.78
C ALA A 48 -16.64 -8.06 21.02
N THR A 49 -17.72 -8.68 20.56
CA THR A 49 -17.97 -10.11 20.75
C THR A 49 -16.96 -10.97 19.99
N ALA A 50 -16.68 -10.64 18.73
CA ALA A 50 -15.66 -11.33 17.92
C ALA A 50 -14.26 -11.16 18.51
N GLN A 51 -13.93 -9.98 19.01
CA GLN A 51 -12.67 -9.67 19.66
C GLN A 51 -12.50 -10.39 21.00
N LEU A 52 -13.55 -10.47 21.81
CA LEU A 52 -13.54 -11.22 23.07
C LEU A 52 -13.34 -12.73 22.84
N LEU A 53 -13.95 -13.30 21.80
CA LEU A 53 -13.72 -14.69 21.41
C LEU A 53 -12.26 -14.92 21.00
N TRP A 54 -11.66 -14.01 20.25
CA TRP A 54 -10.23 -14.08 19.92
C TRP A 54 -9.35 -13.93 21.15
N LEU A 55 -9.63 -12.99 22.06
CA LEU A 55 -8.90 -12.77 23.30
C LEU A 55 -8.93 -13.99 24.22
N ALA A 56 -10.07 -14.65 24.34
CA ALA A 56 -10.20 -15.84 25.16
C ALA A 56 -9.41 -17.03 24.59
N VAL A 57 -9.23 -17.11 23.29
CA VAL A 57 -8.69 -18.29 22.62
C VAL A 57 -7.24 -18.09 22.13
N ALA A 58 -6.79 -16.87 21.84
CA ALA A 58 -5.42 -16.61 21.42
C ALA A 58 -4.36 -17.06 22.48
N PRO A 59 -4.51 -16.78 23.79
CA PRO A 59 -3.61 -17.29 24.81
C PRO A 59 -3.62 -18.82 24.89
N VAL A 60 -4.78 -19.44 24.75
CA VAL A 60 -4.92 -20.90 24.76
C VAL A 60 -4.24 -21.50 23.51
N ALA A 61 -4.41 -20.92 22.35
CA ALA A 61 -3.76 -21.36 21.12
C ALA A 61 -2.22 -21.24 21.20
N VAL A 62 -1.72 -20.13 21.77
CA VAL A 62 -0.27 -19.94 22.02
C VAL A 62 0.27 -20.93 23.06
N MET A 63 -0.47 -21.20 24.13
CA MET A 63 -0.09 -22.20 25.12
C MET A 63 -0.10 -23.61 24.56
N LEU A 64 -1.07 -23.93 23.69
CA LEU A 64 -1.21 -25.22 23.04
C LEU A 64 -0.20 -25.42 21.89
N SER A 65 0.32 -24.34 21.31
CA SER A 65 1.35 -24.39 20.26
C SER A 65 2.76 -24.72 20.81
N ARG A 66 2.96 -24.61 22.11
CA ARG A 66 4.20 -24.95 22.80
C ARG A 66 4.31 -26.46 23.09
N SER A 67 4.27 -27.29 22.07
CA SER A 67 4.74 -28.67 22.24
C SER A 67 6.26 -28.68 22.47
N ARG A 68 6.71 -29.30 23.56
CA ARG A 68 8.09 -29.33 24.06
C ARG A 68 9.14 -29.98 23.13
N ARG A 69 8.77 -30.29 21.87
CA ARG A 69 9.62 -30.91 20.85
C ARG A 69 9.37 -30.30 19.45
N ALA A 70 9.40 -29.00 19.34
CA ALA A 70 9.48 -28.41 18.01
C ALA A 70 10.88 -28.73 17.45
N LYS A 71 10.99 -29.82 16.69
CA LYS A 71 12.10 -29.96 15.75
C LYS A 71 12.13 -28.69 14.90
N PRO A 72 13.31 -28.10 14.67
CA PRO A 72 13.40 -27.01 13.70
C PRO A 72 12.65 -27.47 12.44
N ILE A 73 11.81 -26.62 11.88
CA ILE A 73 11.19 -26.89 10.58
C ILE A 73 12.35 -27.03 9.62
N THR A 74 12.85 -28.26 9.53
CA THR A 74 13.86 -28.63 8.58
C THR A 74 13.23 -28.30 7.22
N ARG A 75 13.76 -27.20 6.63
CA ARG A 75 13.58 -26.84 5.24
C ARG A 75 12.20 -27.27 4.75
N MET A 76 11.23 -26.34 4.81
CA MET A 76 10.02 -26.53 3.99
C MET A 76 10.55 -27.00 2.65
N GLU A 77 10.24 -28.24 2.28
CA GLU A 77 10.66 -28.79 1.01
C GLU A 77 10.31 -27.77 -0.03
N THR A 78 11.33 -27.16 -0.63
CA THR A 78 11.13 -26.35 -1.82
C THR A 78 10.32 -27.25 -2.74
N PRO A 79 9.16 -26.83 -3.25
CA PRO A 79 8.37 -27.66 -4.12
C PRO A 79 9.30 -28.11 -5.25
N THR A 80 9.73 -29.36 -5.17
CA THR A 80 10.38 -29.99 -6.31
C THR A 80 9.36 -29.85 -7.42
N SER A 81 9.74 -29.16 -8.46
CA SER A 81 8.95 -28.80 -9.62
C SER A 81 8.32 -30.04 -10.26
N ALA A 82 7.21 -30.49 -9.71
CA ALA A 82 6.34 -31.39 -10.46
C ALA A 82 5.39 -30.48 -11.26
N PRO A 83 5.32 -30.61 -12.59
CA PRO A 83 4.41 -29.85 -13.44
C PRO A 83 2.92 -30.13 -13.17
N ARG A 84 2.64 -31.12 -12.31
CA ARG A 84 1.28 -31.50 -11.92
C ARG A 84 0.64 -30.44 -11.03
N GLY A 85 -0.12 -29.51 -11.62
CA GLY A 85 -0.91 -28.51 -10.91
C GLY A 85 -0.73 -27.07 -11.36
N TRP A 86 0.05 -26.79 -12.37
CA TRP A 86 0.25 -25.44 -12.91
C TRP A 86 -1.08 -24.78 -13.35
N ALA A 87 -1.94 -25.54 -14.05
CA ALA A 87 -3.26 -25.07 -14.44
C ALA A 87 -4.14 -24.74 -13.20
N THR A 88 -4.09 -25.59 -12.16
CA THR A 88 -4.80 -25.35 -10.89
C THR A 88 -4.27 -24.10 -10.19
N ASP A 89 -2.97 -23.86 -10.20
CA ASP A 89 -2.37 -22.66 -9.58
C ASP A 89 -2.80 -21.40 -10.31
N TRP A 90 -2.85 -21.40 -11.64
CA TRP A 90 -3.39 -20.28 -12.40
C TRP A 90 -4.88 -20.08 -12.17
N LEU A 91 -5.67 -21.13 -12.12
CA LEU A 91 -7.08 -21.05 -11.81
C LEU A 91 -7.31 -20.40 -10.44
N LEU A 92 -6.57 -20.81 -9.42
CA LEU A 92 -6.64 -20.21 -8.09
C LEU A 92 -6.23 -18.73 -8.11
N ALA A 93 -5.09 -18.40 -8.74
CA ALA A 93 -4.60 -17.04 -8.82
C ALA A 93 -5.60 -16.09 -9.51
N LEU A 94 -6.17 -16.54 -10.64
CA LEU A 94 -7.18 -15.79 -11.39
C LEU A 94 -8.50 -15.69 -10.60
N SER A 95 -8.90 -16.74 -9.89
CA SER A 95 -10.10 -16.71 -9.04
C SER A 95 -9.96 -15.66 -7.92
N PHE A 96 -8.81 -15.59 -7.24
CA PHE A 96 -8.58 -14.59 -6.21
C PHE A 96 -8.49 -13.16 -6.78
N ALA A 97 -7.91 -12.99 -7.96
CA ALA A 97 -7.94 -11.71 -8.66
C ALA A 97 -9.37 -11.27 -9.00
N ALA A 98 -10.19 -12.21 -9.50
CA ALA A 98 -11.60 -11.97 -9.78
C ALA A 98 -12.39 -11.62 -8.51
N VAL A 99 -12.15 -12.30 -7.40
CA VAL A 99 -12.75 -11.97 -6.09
C VAL A 99 -12.33 -10.58 -5.64
N SER A 100 -11.05 -10.21 -5.74
CA SER A 100 -10.56 -8.88 -5.38
C SER A 100 -11.23 -7.79 -6.22
N PHE A 101 -11.33 -7.99 -7.53
CA PHE A 101 -12.02 -7.07 -8.43
C PHE A 101 -13.52 -6.97 -8.08
N ALA A 102 -14.19 -8.10 -7.86
CA ALA A 102 -15.61 -8.15 -7.52
C ALA A 102 -15.91 -7.43 -6.19
N VAL A 103 -15.06 -7.61 -5.17
CA VAL A 103 -15.18 -6.90 -3.89
C VAL A 103 -15.06 -5.38 -4.08
N SER A 104 -14.03 -4.93 -4.82
CA SER A 104 -13.85 -3.50 -5.11
C SER A 104 -15.03 -2.94 -5.92
N SER A 105 -15.55 -3.68 -6.90
CA SER A 105 -16.70 -3.29 -7.71
C SER A 105 -17.99 -3.25 -6.88
N MET A 106 -18.20 -4.20 -5.96
CA MET A 106 -19.32 -4.18 -5.02
C MET A 106 -19.27 -2.92 -4.12
N ILE A 107 -18.09 -2.53 -3.66
CA ILE A 107 -17.92 -1.28 -2.90
C ILE A 107 -18.23 -0.08 -3.78
N ALA A 108 -17.79 -0.06 -5.04
CA ALA A 108 -18.10 1.00 -6.00
C ALA A 108 -19.60 1.20 -6.18
N THR A 109 -20.36 0.11 -6.36
CA THR A 109 -21.84 0.20 -6.48
C THR A 109 -22.51 0.78 -5.24
N ARG A 110 -21.94 0.58 -4.07
CA ARG A 110 -22.45 1.15 -2.81
C ARG A 110 -22.07 2.62 -2.61
N ILE A 111 -20.91 3.05 -3.12
CA ILE A 111 -20.53 4.47 -3.14
C ILE A 111 -21.43 5.22 -4.13
N GLY A 112 -21.75 4.61 -5.28
CA GLY A 112 -22.50 5.21 -6.38
C GLY A 112 -21.56 5.88 -7.41
N ASP A 113 -22.16 6.35 -8.52
CA ASP A 113 -21.45 7.09 -9.56
C ASP A 113 -21.23 8.55 -9.13
N LEU A 114 -20.26 8.74 -8.27
CA LEU A 114 -19.91 10.03 -7.70
C LEU A 114 -18.51 10.46 -8.18
N PRO A 115 -18.32 11.77 -8.45
CA PRO A 115 -17.02 12.29 -8.84
C PRO A 115 -16.01 12.13 -7.69
N PRO A 116 -14.71 12.25 -7.97
CA PRO A 116 -13.69 12.39 -6.94
C PRO A 116 -13.99 13.54 -5.97
N ALA A 117 -13.46 13.47 -4.77
CA ALA A 117 -13.60 14.57 -3.81
C ALA A 117 -12.27 14.95 -3.14
N TYR A 118 -11.35 14.02 -3.04
CA TYR A 118 -10.04 14.30 -2.45
C TYR A 118 -9.12 15.01 -3.43
N HIS A 119 -8.34 15.94 -2.96
CA HIS A 119 -7.42 16.75 -3.77
C HIS A 119 -6.44 15.88 -4.56
N ASP A 120 -5.93 14.81 -3.94
CA ASP A 120 -5.04 13.85 -4.59
C ASP A 120 -5.71 13.19 -5.79
N GLU A 121 -6.99 12.79 -5.68
CA GLU A 121 -7.73 12.14 -6.76
C GLU A 121 -7.85 13.05 -7.99
N TYR A 122 -8.17 14.33 -7.78
CA TYR A 122 -8.24 15.32 -8.86
C TYR A 122 -6.88 15.57 -9.50
N SER A 123 -5.83 15.64 -8.70
CA SER A 123 -4.48 15.84 -9.19
C SER A 123 -4.00 14.66 -10.06
N TYR A 124 -4.29 13.41 -9.65
CA TYR A 124 -3.98 12.23 -10.47
C TYR A 124 -4.86 12.14 -11.72
N LEU A 125 -6.13 12.54 -11.64
CA LEU A 125 -7.00 12.62 -12.81
C LEU A 125 -6.48 13.66 -13.81
N PHE A 126 -6.11 14.86 -13.33
CA PHE A 126 -5.45 15.89 -14.13
C PHE A 126 -4.18 15.37 -14.79
N GLN A 127 -3.34 14.63 -14.06
CA GLN A 127 -2.12 14.02 -14.59
C GLN A 127 -2.44 13.03 -15.71
N ALA A 128 -3.41 12.14 -15.50
CA ALA A 128 -3.79 11.16 -16.50
C ALA A 128 -4.31 11.83 -17.80
N GLN A 129 -5.13 12.87 -17.66
CA GLN A 129 -5.62 13.67 -18.80
C GLN A 129 -4.48 14.41 -19.53
N THR A 130 -3.52 14.94 -18.77
CA THR A 130 -2.33 15.61 -19.33
C THR A 130 -1.48 14.64 -20.14
N LEU A 131 -1.27 13.42 -19.62
CA LEU A 131 -0.52 12.36 -20.30
C LEU A 131 -1.24 11.83 -21.55
N LEU A 132 -2.58 11.78 -21.56
CA LEU A 132 -3.37 11.45 -22.75
C LEU A 132 -3.20 12.49 -23.87
N ALA A 133 -2.91 13.74 -23.52
CA ALA A 133 -2.54 14.77 -24.48
C ALA A 133 -1.05 14.72 -24.89
N ALA A 134 -0.33 13.64 -24.54
CA ALA A 134 1.11 13.46 -24.77
C ALA A 134 1.97 14.59 -24.17
N ARG A 135 1.61 15.11 -23.00
CA ARG A 135 2.29 16.21 -22.31
C ARG A 135 2.50 15.86 -20.84
N PHE A 136 3.44 16.54 -20.19
CA PHE A 136 3.62 16.50 -18.73
C PHE A 136 3.00 17.71 -18.02
N SER A 137 2.78 18.79 -18.76
CA SER A 137 2.19 20.03 -18.24
C SER A 137 1.40 20.77 -19.32
N PHE A 138 0.56 21.70 -18.89
CA PHE A 138 -0.08 22.69 -19.75
C PHE A 138 0.38 24.10 -19.35
N PRO A 139 0.37 25.09 -20.23
CA PRO A 139 0.58 26.49 -19.83
C PRO A 139 -0.46 26.91 -18.80
N SER A 140 -0.05 27.72 -17.83
CA SER A 140 -1.00 28.44 -16.96
C SER A 140 -1.82 29.43 -17.78
N SER A 141 -2.97 29.86 -17.26
CA SER A 141 -3.75 30.91 -17.89
C SER A 141 -2.88 32.15 -18.11
N PRO A 142 -2.90 32.78 -19.31
CA PRO A 142 -2.13 34.00 -19.56
C PRO A 142 -2.69 35.21 -18.82
N VAL A 143 -3.95 35.13 -18.40
CA VAL A 143 -4.65 36.17 -17.61
C VAL A 143 -5.17 35.52 -16.33
N HIS A 144 -4.97 36.17 -15.21
CA HIS A 144 -5.46 35.74 -13.91
C HIS A 144 -5.17 34.25 -13.58
N PRO A 145 -3.91 33.77 -13.67
CA PRO A 145 -3.60 32.37 -13.40
C PRO A 145 -4.03 31.94 -11.98
N GLU A 146 -3.98 32.83 -11.00
CA GLU A 146 -4.38 32.62 -9.60
C GLU A 146 -5.84 32.19 -9.44
N LEU A 147 -6.71 32.50 -10.39
CA LEU A 147 -8.09 32.05 -10.34
C LEU A 147 -8.21 30.53 -10.52
N PHE A 148 -7.26 29.92 -11.21
CA PHE A 148 -7.27 28.50 -11.54
C PHE A 148 -6.36 27.66 -10.64
N ASP A 149 -5.92 28.22 -9.53
CA ASP A 149 -5.17 27.48 -8.52
C ASP A 149 -6.01 26.32 -7.98
N GLN A 150 -5.56 25.12 -8.27
CA GLN A 150 -6.19 23.86 -7.87
C GLN A 150 -5.29 23.12 -6.90
N MET A 151 -5.87 22.57 -5.84
CA MET A 151 -5.12 21.82 -4.85
C MET A 151 -4.33 20.67 -5.49
N HIS A 152 -3.08 20.55 -5.09
CA HIS A 152 -2.11 19.55 -5.58
C HIS A 152 -1.80 19.62 -7.09
N VAL A 153 -2.09 20.75 -7.72
CA VAL A 153 -1.67 21.10 -9.08
C VAL A 153 -0.80 22.35 -9.02
N LEU A 154 0.42 22.28 -9.55
CA LEU A 154 1.30 23.43 -9.76
C LEU A 154 0.67 24.37 -10.77
N ASN A 155 0.83 25.68 -10.59
CA ASN A 155 0.32 26.71 -11.49
C ASN A 155 1.29 27.91 -11.63
N GLU A 156 2.59 27.62 -11.67
CA GLU A 156 3.66 28.62 -11.80
C GLU A 156 4.16 28.69 -13.25
N GLY A 157 3.38 29.36 -14.12
CA GLY A 157 3.61 29.41 -15.55
C GLY A 157 3.26 28.12 -16.28
N ARG A 158 3.16 27.01 -15.58
CA ARG A 158 2.73 25.69 -16.04
C ARG A 158 1.79 25.04 -15.05
N MET A 159 0.69 24.49 -15.54
CA MET A 159 -0.21 23.64 -14.76
C MET A 159 0.24 22.19 -14.85
N ALA A 160 0.62 21.60 -13.71
CA ALA A 160 1.10 20.24 -13.63
C ALA A 160 0.73 19.57 -12.31
N CYS A 161 0.49 18.26 -12.34
CA CYS A 161 0.32 17.47 -11.12
C CYS A 161 1.59 17.51 -10.28
N ARG A 162 1.43 17.68 -8.95
CA ARG A 162 2.57 17.65 -8.01
C ARG A 162 3.19 16.27 -7.85
N TYR A 163 2.49 15.19 -8.21
CA TYR A 163 2.90 13.82 -7.97
C TYR A 163 3.74 13.23 -9.11
N TYR A 164 4.38 12.09 -8.84
CA TYR A 164 5.21 11.36 -9.78
C TYR A 164 4.39 10.70 -10.89
N PRO A 165 4.95 10.46 -12.09
CA PRO A 165 4.17 10.16 -13.30
C PRO A 165 3.54 8.76 -13.35
N GLY A 166 4.00 7.80 -12.55
CA GLY A 166 3.59 6.40 -12.68
C GLY A 166 2.10 6.16 -12.45
N THR A 167 1.50 6.90 -11.51
CA THR A 167 0.06 6.77 -11.22
C THR A 167 -0.78 7.27 -12.38
N GLY A 168 -0.48 8.46 -12.92
CA GLY A 168 -1.17 9.01 -14.08
C GLY A 168 -1.02 8.13 -15.31
N LEU A 169 0.18 7.57 -15.56
CA LEU A 169 0.42 6.61 -16.64
C LEU A 169 -0.46 5.37 -16.53
N TRP A 170 -0.61 4.83 -15.31
CA TRP A 170 -1.49 3.69 -15.08
C TRP A 170 -2.97 4.05 -15.26
N LEU A 171 -3.40 5.23 -14.81
CA LEU A 171 -4.80 5.66 -14.88
C LEU A 171 -5.22 6.10 -16.29
N ALA A 172 -4.30 6.60 -17.11
CA ALA A 172 -4.58 7.17 -18.43
C ALA A 172 -5.46 6.28 -19.33
N PRO A 173 -5.20 4.98 -19.53
CA PRO A 173 -6.06 4.14 -20.37
C PRO A 173 -7.50 4.03 -19.82
N PHE A 174 -7.67 4.00 -18.51
CA PHE A 174 -9.00 3.91 -17.90
C PHE A 174 -9.75 5.24 -17.94
N VAL A 175 -9.04 6.35 -17.89
CA VAL A 175 -9.59 7.70 -18.12
C VAL A 175 -10.04 7.83 -19.57
N ALA A 176 -9.27 7.36 -20.55
CA ALA A 176 -9.64 7.34 -21.95
C ALA A 176 -10.91 6.51 -22.23
N LEU A 177 -11.11 5.43 -21.45
CA LEU A 177 -12.32 4.59 -21.52
C LEU A 177 -13.53 5.19 -20.76
N GLY A 178 -13.37 6.33 -20.08
CA GLY A 178 -14.43 6.93 -19.26
C GLY A 178 -14.66 6.27 -17.89
N HIS A 179 -13.81 5.31 -17.50
CA HIS A 179 -13.94 4.54 -16.27
C HIS A 179 -12.68 4.62 -15.37
N PRO A 180 -12.31 5.79 -14.86
CA PRO A 180 -11.05 6.00 -14.14
C PRO A 180 -10.87 5.08 -12.93
N TYR A 181 -11.94 4.76 -12.21
CA TYR A 181 -11.89 3.87 -11.03
C TYR A 181 -11.58 2.40 -11.35
N TRP A 182 -11.72 1.97 -12.62
CA TRP A 182 -11.26 0.64 -13.00
C TRP A 182 -9.74 0.50 -12.86
N GLY A 183 -8.99 1.61 -12.99
CA GLY A 183 -7.54 1.60 -12.83
C GLY A 183 -7.06 1.01 -11.49
N PRO A 184 -7.44 1.60 -10.35
CA PRO A 184 -7.07 1.05 -9.05
C PRO A 184 -7.71 -0.33 -8.78
N GLN A 185 -8.93 -0.64 -9.25
CA GLN A 185 -9.56 -1.95 -9.10
C GLN A 185 -8.75 -3.05 -9.80
N TRP A 186 -8.35 -2.85 -11.05
CA TRP A 186 -7.49 -3.78 -11.80
C TRP A 186 -6.12 -3.91 -11.19
N ALA A 187 -5.51 -2.81 -10.73
CA ALA A 187 -4.21 -2.86 -10.05
C ALA A 187 -4.28 -3.73 -8.79
N GLY A 188 -5.34 -3.60 -7.98
CA GLY A 188 -5.59 -4.43 -6.80
C GLY A 188 -5.78 -5.91 -7.14
N ALA A 189 -6.54 -6.21 -8.19
CA ALA A 189 -6.76 -7.57 -8.66
C ALA A 189 -5.45 -8.23 -9.13
N ILE A 190 -4.67 -7.53 -9.95
CA ILE A 190 -3.37 -8.03 -10.43
C ILE A 190 -2.37 -8.18 -9.27
N ALA A 191 -2.34 -7.23 -8.33
CA ALA A 191 -1.50 -7.34 -7.14
C ALA A 191 -1.87 -8.57 -6.28
N THR A 192 -3.16 -8.90 -6.18
CA THR A 192 -3.65 -10.11 -5.50
C THR A 192 -3.18 -11.39 -6.21
N LEU A 193 -3.24 -11.42 -7.55
CA LEU A 193 -2.69 -12.52 -8.35
C LEU A 193 -1.19 -12.70 -8.11
N LEU A 194 -0.44 -11.59 -8.15
CA LEU A 194 1.01 -11.60 -7.91
C LEU A 194 1.34 -12.06 -6.48
N LEU A 195 0.50 -11.70 -5.51
CA LEU A 195 0.66 -12.14 -4.12
C LEU A 195 0.46 -13.66 -3.97
N PHE A 196 -0.48 -14.27 -4.71
CA PHE A 196 -0.60 -15.73 -4.76
C PHE A 196 0.72 -16.38 -5.20
N TRP A 197 1.29 -15.89 -6.30
CA TRP A 197 2.54 -16.44 -6.83
C TRP A 197 3.72 -16.19 -5.89
N THR A 198 3.79 -15.02 -5.27
CA THR A 198 4.82 -14.69 -4.26
C THR A 198 4.71 -15.62 -3.05
N GLY A 199 3.51 -15.81 -2.50
CA GLY A 199 3.26 -16.72 -1.39
C GLY A 199 3.57 -18.17 -1.74
N ARG A 200 3.24 -18.59 -2.98
CA ARG A 200 3.57 -19.90 -3.51
C ARG A 200 5.08 -20.14 -3.59
N GLU A 201 5.85 -19.16 -4.04
CA GLU A 201 7.32 -19.23 -4.06
C GLU A 201 7.93 -19.25 -2.65
N LEU A 202 7.34 -18.54 -1.69
CA LEU A 202 7.85 -18.47 -0.32
C LEU A 202 7.51 -19.72 0.51
N GLY A 203 6.29 -20.24 0.41
CA GLY A 203 5.80 -21.28 1.30
C GLY A 203 4.87 -22.32 0.67
N GLY A 204 4.79 -22.36 -0.67
CA GLY A 204 3.96 -23.32 -1.40
C GLY A 204 2.53 -22.85 -1.63
N ARG A 205 1.73 -23.69 -2.32
CA ARG A 205 0.34 -23.37 -2.73
C ARG A 205 -0.53 -22.90 -1.56
N PHE A 206 -0.41 -23.55 -0.41
CA PHE A 206 -1.22 -23.21 0.77
C PHE A 206 -0.99 -21.75 1.21
N VAL A 207 0.27 -21.31 1.30
CA VAL A 207 0.62 -19.93 1.67
C VAL A 207 0.13 -18.95 0.61
N GLY A 208 0.33 -19.25 -0.67
CA GLY A 208 -0.21 -18.42 -1.76
C GLY A 208 -1.72 -18.26 -1.69
N THR A 209 -2.45 -19.36 -1.42
CA THR A 209 -3.91 -19.36 -1.29
C THR A 209 -4.38 -18.49 -0.13
N ILE A 210 -3.81 -18.67 1.06
CA ILE A 210 -4.23 -17.89 2.25
C ILE A 210 -3.89 -16.41 2.07
N ALA A 211 -2.70 -16.09 1.58
CA ALA A 211 -2.28 -14.69 1.38
C ALA A 211 -3.16 -13.98 0.34
N ALA A 212 -3.43 -14.61 -0.81
CA ALA A 212 -4.26 -14.02 -1.86
C ALA A 212 -5.72 -13.90 -1.44
N LEU A 213 -6.29 -14.91 -0.78
CA LEU A 213 -7.67 -14.87 -0.28
C LEU A 213 -7.86 -13.75 0.74
N THR A 214 -6.94 -13.62 1.71
CA THR A 214 -7.03 -12.60 2.73
C THR A 214 -6.84 -11.19 2.16
N MET A 215 -5.98 -11.03 1.16
CA MET A 215 -5.85 -9.75 0.44
C MET A 215 -7.09 -9.41 -0.39
N ALA A 216 -7.65 -10.39 -1.13
CA ALA A 216 -8.86 -10.21 -1.93
C ALA A 216 -10.07 -9.77 -1.09
N LEU A 217 -10.15 -10.25 0.17
CA LEU A 217 -11.20 -9.93 1.13
C LEU A 217 -10.82 -8.83 2.13
N SER A 218 -9.69 -8.17 1.94
CA SER A 218 -9.26 -7.05 2.79
C SER A 218 -10.20 -5.85 2.63
N PRO A 219 -10.85 -5.36 3.70
CA PRO A 219 -11.79 -4.25 3.58
C PRO A 219 -11.12 -2.96 3.09
N GLY A 220 -9.92 -2.69 3.58
CA GLY A 220 -9.18 -1.49 3.18
C GLY A 220 -8.67 -1.56 1.76
N VAL A 221 -8.19 -2.72 1.29
CA VAL A 221 -7.75 -2.89 -0.11
C VAL A 221 -8.94 -2.64 -1.05
N GLY A 222 -10.12 -3.18 -0.74
CA GLY A 222 -11.33 -2.94 -1.52
C GLY A 222 -11.77 -1.47 -1.51
N LEU A 223 -11.71 -0.79 -0.35
CA LEU A 223 -12.07 0.63 -0.22
C LEU A 223 -11.10 1.53 -1.00
N PHE A 224 -9.79 1.38 -0.81
CA PHE A 224 -8.79 2.16 -1.53
C PHE A 224 -8.75 1.84 -3.03
N GLY A 225 -9.25 0.66 -3.46
CA GLY A 225 -9.51 0.32 -4.86
C GLY A 225 -10.58 1.20 -5.52
N ASN A 226 -11.28 2.02 -4.74
CA ASN A 226 -12.25 3.00 -5.20
C ASN A 226 -11.78 4.45 -5.01
N MET A 227 -10.48 4.66 -4.93
CA MET A 227 -9.86 5.99 -4.86
C MET A 227 -8.81 6.12 -5.97
N LEU A 228 -8.78 7.27 -6.65
CA LEU A 228 -7.80 7.58 -7.68
C LEU A 228 -6.47 8.01 -7.04
N LEU A 229 -5.86 7.10 -6.29
CA LEU A 229 -4.63 7.35 -5.54
C LEU A 229 -3.48 6.46 -6.05
N ALA A 230 -2.25 6.83 -5.70
CA ALA A 230 -1.05 6.09 -6.07
C ALA A 230 -0.93 4.71 -5.44
N HIS A 231 -1.74 4.38 -4.42
CA HIS A 231 -1.61 3.16 -3.62
C HIS A 231 -1.68 1.87 -4.44
N HIS A 232 -2.74 1.70 -5.23
CA HIS A 232 -2.96 0.48 -6.00
C HIS A 232 -1.96 0.31 -7.14
N PRO A 233 -1.62 1.34 -7.94
CA PRO A 233 -0.51 1.25 -8.89
C PRO A 233 0.83 0.91 -8.21
N THR A 234 1.09 1.45 -7.02
CA THR A 234 2.28 1.10 -6.23
C THR A 234 2.25 -0.37 -5.81
N LEU A 235 1.07 -0.89 -5.33
CA LEU A 235 0.92 -2.31 -5.01
C LEU A 235 1.18 -3.22 -6.21
N LEU A 236 0.76 -2.83 -7.40
CA LEU A 236 1.05 -3.57 -8.63
C LEU A 236 2.57 -3.67 -8.85
N GLY A 237 3.28 -2.53 -8.81
CA GLY A 237 4.73 -2.51 -8.94
C GLY A 237 5.43 -3.32 -7.87
N LEU A 238 5.02 -3.17 -6.61
CA LEU A 238 5.56 -3.94 -5.49
C LEU A 238 5.24 -5.43 -5.59
N GLY A 239 4.08 -5.81 -6.13
CA GLY A 239 3.73 -7.21 -6.39
C GLY A 239 4.68 -7.86 -7.40
N VAL A 240 4.98 -7.15 -8.50
CA VAL A 240 5.98 -7.58 -9.49
C VAL A 240 7.37 -7.67 -8.86
N PHE A 241 7.76 -6.66 -8.07
CA PHE A 241 9.03 -6.65 -7.34
C PHE A 241 9.16 -7.84 -6.39
N LEU A 242 8.15 -8.07 -5.53
CA LEU A 242 8.17 -9.16 -4.54
C LEU A 242 8.25 -10.53 -5.20
N LEU A 243 7.51 -10.75 -6.28
CA LEU A 243 7.60 -12.00 -7.03
C LEU A 243 8.99 -12.17 -7.66
N GLY A 244 9.51 -11.16 -8.34
CA GLY A 244 10.81 -11.19 -8.97
C GLY A 244 11.95 -11.41 -7.98
N ILE A 245 11.97 -10.66 -6.86
CA ILE A 245 13.04 -10.75 -5.86
C ILE A 245 12.99 -12.07 -5.08
N THR A 246 11.79 -12.61 -4.85
CA THR A 246 11.62 -13.91 -4.19
C THR A 246 12.15 -15.04 -5.08
N ARG A 247 11.84 -15.00 -6.38
CA ARG A 247 12.38 -15.95 -7.36
C ARG A 247 13.87 -15.80 -7.54
N LEU A 248 14.36 -14.56 -7.62
CA LEU A 248 15.80 -14.25 -7.69
C LEU A 248 16.57 -14.92 -6.55
N GLY A 249 16.02 -14.89 -5.34
CA GLY A 249 16.63 -15.58 -4.19
C GLY A 249 16.90 -17.06 -4.40
N ARG A 250 16.15 -17.73 -5.29
CA ARG A 250 16.30 -19.14 -5.63
C ARG A 250 17.09 -19.37 -6.93
N THR A 251 16.74 -18.64 -7.99
CA THR A 251 17.21 -18.88 -9.35
C THR A 251 18.54 -18.22 -9.67
N ARG A 252 18.81 -17.09 -9.03
CA ARG A 252 19.92 -16.17 -9.37
C ARG A 252 19.90 -15.75 -10.84
N SER A 253 18.71 -15.68 -11.44
CA SER A 253 18.49 -15.36 -12.85
C SER A 253 18.47 -13.86 -13.10
N GLY A 254 19.12 -13.40 -14.17
CA GLY A 254 19.01 -12.00 -14.64
C GLY A 254 17.57 -11.59 -15.00
N TRP A 255 16.74 -12.53 -15.49
CA TRP A 255 15.33 -12.27 -15.80
C TRP A 255 14.49 -12.02 -14.54
N ASP A 256 14.68 -12.81 -13.47
CA ASP A 256 13.99 -12.57 -12.22
C ASP A 256 14.48 -11.25 -11.56
N ALA A 257 15.75 -10.89 -11.77
CA ALA A 257 16.30 -9.60 -11.38
C ALA A 257 15.65 -8.45 -12.18
N ALA A 258 15.50 -8.62 -13.51
CA ALA A 258 14.84 -7.62 -14.36
C ALA A 258 13.36 -7.44 -13.99
N LEU A 259 12.66 -8.53 -13.67
CA LEU A 259 11.30 -8.48 -13.16
C LEU A 259 11.23 -7.67 -11.86
N ALA A 260 12.12 -7.96 -10.91
CA ALA A 260 12.19 -7.23 -9.65
C ALA A 260 12.54 -5.74 -9.86
N GLY A 261 13.54 -5.46 -10.70
CA GLY A 261 13.94 -4.10 -11.05
C GLY A 261 12.81 -3.30 -11.71
N SER A 262 12.09 -3.91 -12.66
CA SER A 262 10.96 -3.26 -13.34
C SER A 262 9.80 -2.97 -12.38
N GLY A 263 9.46 -3.92 -11.49
CA GLY A 263 8.42 -3.71 -10.49
C GLY A 263 8.78 -2.59 -9.50
N LEU A 264 10.00 -2.58 -9.01
CA LEU A 264 10.47 -1.55 -8.08
C LEU A 264 10.58 -0.18 -8.77
N SER A 265 11.02 -0.13 -10.04
CA SER A 265 11.05 1.06 -10.87
C SER A 265 9.65 1.67 -11.05
N PHE A 266 8.65 0.85 -11.40
CA PHE A 266 7.28 1.33 -11.51
C PHE A 266 6.72 1.82 -10.19
N ALA A 267 6.95 1.09 -9.09
CA ALA A 267 6.57 1.53 -7.75
C ALA A 267 7.25 2.86 -7.36
N MET A 268 8.51 3.06 -7.73
CA MET A 268 9.25 4.31 -7.55
C MET A 268 8.62 5.47 -8.33
N LEU A 269 8.19 5.24 -9.55
CA LEU A 269 7.48 6.24 -10.35
C LEU A 269 6.09 6.59 -9.81
N CYS A 270 5.50 5.75 -8.96
CA CYS A 270 4.24 6.04 -8.27
C CYS A 270 4.48 6.68 -6.90
N ARG A 271 5.32 6.06 -6.04
CA ARG A 271 5.62 6.46 -4.67
C ARG A 271 7.06 6.11 -4.29
N PRO A 272 8.03 6.98 -4.60
CA PRO A 272 9.47 6.66 -4.47
C PRO A 272 9.87 6.29 -3.04
N MET A 273 9.35 6.98 -2.02
CA MET A 273 9.65 6.68 -0.62
C MET A 273 9.14 5.31 -0.19
N THR A 274 7.94 4.94 -0.60
CA THR A 274 7.35 3.62 -0.33
C THR A 274 8.15 2.51 -1.04
N ALA A 275 8.51 2.73 -2.30
CA ALA A 275 9.33 1.79 -3.07
C ALA A 275 10.70 1.59 -2.42
N ALA A 276 11.37 2.67 -2.02
CA ALA A 276 12.65 2.62 -1.33
C ALA A 276 12.54 1.88 0.02
N ALA A 277 11.54 2.22 0.83
CA ALA A 277 11.36 1.63 2.16
C ALA A 277 11.08 0.12 2.10
N ILE A 278 10.18 -0.34 1.21
CA ILE A 278 9.89 -1.78 1.06
C ILE A 278 11.05 -2.50 0.37
N GLY A 279 11.72 -1.86 -0.59
CA GLY A 279 12.84 -2.44 -1.32
C GLY A 279 14.13 -2.55 -0.49
N LEU A 280 14.34 -1.67 0.48
CA LEU A 280 15.60 -1.55 1.23
C LEU A 280 16.09 -2.86 1.86
N PRO A 281 15.29 -3.64 2.62
CA PRO A 281 15.77 -4.89 3.21
C PRO A 281 16.24 -5.90 2.16
N PHE A 282 15.52 -6.00 1.05
CA PHE A 282 15.88 -6.87 -0.06
C PHE A 282 17.11 -6.36 -0.82
N GLY A 283 17.23 -5.04 -1.00
CA GLY A 283 18.40 -4.40 -1.62
C GLY A 283 19.67 -4.67 -0.84
N VAL A 284 19.64 -4.50 0.48
CA VAL A 284 20.76 -4.85 1.38
C VAL A 284 21.14 -6.32 1.22
N GLU A 285 20.16 -7.21 1.14
CA GLU A 285 20.37 -8.64 0.91
C GLU A 285 21.08 -8.94 -0.40
N VAL A 286 20.64 -8.29 -1.50
CA VAL A 286 21.25 -8.48 -2.82
C VAL A 286 22.68 -7.93 -2.85
N VAL A 287 22.91 -6.74 -2.30
CA VAL A 287 24.27 -6.15 -2.20
C VAL A 287 25.17 -7.06 -1.36
N TRP A 288 24.69 -7.56 -0.25
CA TRP A 288 25.46 -8.50 0.58
C TRP A 288 25.86 -9.76 -0.22
N TRP A 289 24.92 -10.33 -0.98
CA TRP A 289 25.21 -11.48 -1.82
C TRP A 289 26.18 -11.16 -2.96
N LEU A 290 26.05 -10.00 -3.58
CA LEU A 290 26.98 -9.55 -4.64
C LEU A 290 28.42 -9.40 -4.12
N LEU A 291 28.58 -8.89 -2.91
CA LEU A 291 29.90 -8.62 -2.32
C LEU A 291 30.57 -9.91 -1.78
N ARG A 292 29.83 -10.73 -1.04
CA ARG A 292 30.38 -11.91 -0.36
C ARG A 292 30.28 -13.22 -1.14
N GLY A 293 29.39 -13.29 -2.12
CA GLY A 293 29.06 -14.52 -2.83
C GLY A 293 28.21 -15.48 -1.97
N ASP A 294 27.92 -16.64 -2.53
CA ASP A 294 27.27 -17.69 -1.75
C ASP A 294 28.21 -18.17 -0.67
N CYS A 295 27.92 -17.82 0.59
CA CYS A 295 28.37 -18.67 1.69
C CYS A 295 27.70 -20.03 1.46
N GLN A 296 28.41 -20.96 0.84
CA GLN A 296 27.95 -22.34 0.76
C GLN A 296 27.77 -22.79 2.21
N VAL A 297 26.52 -22.82 2.67
CA VAL A 297 26.15 -23.80 3.68
C VAL A 297 26.36 -25.12 2.95
N GLN A 298 27.58 -25.69 3.11
CA GLN A 298 27.83 -27.07 2.77
C GLN A 298 26.78 -27.86 3.54
N THR A 299 25.76 -28.27 2.85
CA THR A 299 24.93 -29.37 3.31
C THR A 299 25.93 -30.53 3.43
N PRO A 300 26.18 -31.06 4.63
CA PRO A 300 27.01 -32.26 4.73
C PRO A 300 26.27 -33.32 3.89
N THR A 301 26.80 -33.59 2.74
CA THR A 301 26.48 -34.81 2.01
C THR A 301 26.97 -35.93 2.91
N ARG A 302 26.04 -36.50 3.66
CA ARG A 302 26.26 -37.69 4.43
C ARG A 302 26.49 -38.78 3.38
N SER A 303 27.76 -38.95 2.99
CA SER A 303 28.22 -40.16 2.30
C SER A 303 28.00 -41.31 3.28
N VAL A 304 26.89 -41.99 3.10
CA VAL A 304 26.69 -43.28 3.71
C VAL A 304 27.53 -44.26 2.85
N SER A 305 28.80 -44.38 3.16
CA SER A 305 29.55 -45.55 2.76
C SER A 305 29.02 -46.69 3.60
N LYS A 306 28.04 -47.39 3.11
CA LYS A 306 27.78 -48.76 3.56
C LYS A 306 28.75 -49.65 2.85
N ASP A 307 29.81 -50.01 3.53
CA ASP A 307 30.50 -51.24 3.32
C ASP A 307 29.51 -52.38 3.66
N VAL A 308 28.76 -52.82 2.67
CA VAL A 308 28.03 -54.07 2.75
C VAL A 308 28.66 -54.96 1.70
N GLY A 309 29.48 -55.89 2.20
CA GLY A 309 29.89 -57.05 1.40
C GLY A 309 28.65 -57.77 0.88
N LEU A 310 28.48 -57.83 -0.42
CA LEU A 310 27.44 -58.58 -1.10
C LEU A 310 28.11 -59.62 -2.00
N SER A 311 27.84 -60.86 -1.63
CA SER A 311 28.04 -62.01 -2.49
C SER A 311 27.14 -61.93 -3.74
N SER A 312 27.74 -62.41 -4.81
CA SER A 312 27.15 -62.55 -6.15
C SER A 312 25.81 -63.25 -6.16
N ALA A 313 24.80 -62.65 -6.80
CA ALA A 313 23.78 -63.17 -7.71
C ALA A 313 22.55 -62.27 -7.72
N ASP A 314 22.39 -61.48 -8.72
CA ASP A 314 21.19 -61.24 -9.54
C ASP A 314 21.33 -59.92 -10.32
N SER A 315 21.66 -60.12 -11.57
CA SER A 315 21.65 -59.09 -12.59
C SER A 315 20.25 -58.99 -13.19
N SER A 316 19.43 -58.01 -12.79
CA SER A 316 18.40 -57.47 -13.67
C SER A 316 17.85 -56.13 -13.15
N LEU A 317 18.05 -55.10 -13.99
CA LEU A 317 17.20 -53.93 -14.15
C LEU A 317 17.02 -53.01 -12.93
N LEU A 318 18.00 -52.13 -12.74
CA LEU A 318 17.73 -50.79 -12.17
C LEU A 318 18.61 -49.76 -12.88
N THR A 319 18.19 -49.36 -14.07
CA THR A 319 18.72 -48.17 -14.74
C THR A 319 18.20 -46.94 -14.02
N LEU A 320 18.90 -46.49 -12.98
CA LEU A 320 18.75 -45.19 -12.40
C LEU A 320 19.22 -44.15 -13.43
N ARG A 321 18.32 -43.68 -14.29
CA ARG A 321 18.56 -42.46 -15.06
C ARG A 321 18.65 -41.31 -14.08
N VAL A 322 19.84 -41.02 -13.58
CA VAL A 322 20.20 -39.73 -13.04
C VAL A 322 20.18 -38.74 -14.22
N GLY A 323 19.05 -38.12 -14.43
CA GLY A 323 18.95 -36.95 -15.32
C GLY A 323 19.80 -35.85 -14.72
N VAL A 324 21.06 -35.79 -15.13
CA VAL A 324 21.89 -34.58 -14.94
C VAL A 324 21.27 -33.53 -15.85
N GLU A 325 20.44 -32.67 -15.27
CA GLU A 325 20.12 -31.40 -15.91
C GLU A 325 21.43 -30.62 -16.07
N THR A 326 22.07 -30.75 -17.19
CA THR A 326 23.16 -29.89 -17.66
C THR A 326 22.55 -28.55 -18.08
N GLY A 327 21.92 -27.84 -17.15
CA GLY A 327 21.71 -26.40 -17.26
C GLY A 327 23.10 -25.75 -17.22
N SER A 328 23.53 -25.16 -18.32
CA SER A 328 24.77 -24.40 -18.40
C SER A 328 24.78 -23.31 -17.33
N ARG A 329 25.39 -23.61 -16.19
CA ARG A 329 25.61 -22.60 -15.14
C ARG A 329 26.63 -21.62 -15.68
N LEU A 330 26.19 -20.40 -15.97
CA LEU A 330 27.08 -19.29 -16.29
C LEU A 330 28.19 -19.17 -15.22
N PRO A 331 29.41 -18.79 -15.61
CA PRO A 331 30.48 -18.52 -14.65
C PRO A 331 29.98 -17.54 -13.57
N LYS A 332 30.41 -17.72 -12.32
CA LYS A 332 29.92 -16.94 -11.17
C LYS A 332 29.95 -15.42 -11.38
N GLY A 333 30.94 -14.89 -12.12
CA GLY A 333 31.05 -13.48 -12.46
C GLY A 333 29.96 -13.00 -13.41
N SER A 334 29.67 -13.75 -14.47
CA SER A 334 28.64 -13.41 -15.46
C SER A 334 27.23 -13.46 -14.86
N GLN A 335 26.98 -14.36 -13.91
CA GLN A 335 25.71 -14.44 -13.20
C GLN A 335 25.48 -13.21 -12.29
N ARG A 336 26.51 -12.75 -11.57
CA ARG A 336 26.42 -11.53 -10.76
C ARG A 336 26.18 -10.30 -11.63
N LEU A 337 26.89 -10.20 -12.75
CA LEU A 337 26.68 -9.13 -13.72
C LEU A 337 25.26 -9.15 -14.28
N ALA A 338 24.74 -10.31 -14.68
CA ALA A 338 23.37 -10.45 -15.18
C ALA A 338 22.33 -10.02 -14.14
N VAL A 339 22.53 -10.33 -12.86
CA VAL A 339 21.65 -9.89 -11.77
C VAL A 339 21.77 -8.37 -11.56
N LEU A 340 22.97 -7.83 -11.56
CA LEU A 340 23.23 -6.40 -11.41
C LEU A 340 22.57 -5.60 -12.56
N LEU A 341 22.77 -6.02 -13.80
CA LEU A 341 22.17 -5.38 -14.97
C LEU A 341 20.65 -5.56 -14.96
N GLY A 342 20.15 -6.75 -14.62
CA GLY A 342 18.71 -7.02 -14.53
C GLY A 342 18.00 -6.12 -13.53
N LEU A 343 18.54 -5.93 -12.33
CA LEU A 343 17.99 -5.00 -11.34
C LEU A 343 18.25 -3.53 -11.71
N GLY A 344 19.47 -3.22 -12.12
CA GLY A 344 19.93 -1.85 -12.29
C GLY A 344 19.34 -1.15 -13.49
N LEU A 345 19.31 -1.79 -14.67
CA LEU A 345 18.82 -1.14 -15.89
C LEU A 345 17.38 -0.62 -15.80
N PRO A 346 16.39 -1.42 -15.31
CA PRO A 346 15.04 -0.89 -15.13
C PRO A 346 14.96 0.24 -14.10
N LEU A 347 15.74 0.18 -13.02
CA LEU A 347 15.78 1.24 -12.02
C LEU A 347 16.38 2.53 -12.59
N ILE A 348 17.46 2.42 -13.36
CA ILE A 348 18.07 3.57 -14.06
C ILE A 348 17.09 4.16 -15.06
N ALA A 349 16.41 3.32 -15.85
CA ALA A 349 15.40 3.78 -16.80
C ALA A 349 14.28 4.56 -16.10
N GLY A 350 13.75 4.03 -14.99
CA GLY A 350 12.74 4.74 -14.19
C GLY A 350 13.25 6.04 -13.59
N LEU A 351 14.50 6.06 -13.12
CA LEU A 351 15.14 7.28 -12.63
C LEU A 351 15.27 8.31 -13.76
N CYS A 352 15.72 7.91 -14.96
CA CYS A 352 15.79 8.80 -16.11
C CYS A 352 14.42 9.39 -16.46
N VAL A 353 13.35 8.59 -16.46
CA VAL A 353 11.97 9.08 -16.66
C VAL A 353 11.59 10.09 -15.59
N MET A 354 11.89 9.81 -14.33
CA MET A 354 11.61 10.73 -13.21
C MET A 354 12.36 12.05 -13.34
N LEU A 355 13.66 12.00 -13.69
CA LEU A 355 14.47 13.19 -13.88
C LEU A 355 13.98 14.02 -15.08
N ALA A 356 13.65 13.37 -16.20
CA ALA A 356 13.07 14.05 -17.37
C ALA A 356 11.73 14.72 -17.04
N TYR A 357 10.87 14.03 -16.29
CA TYR A 357 9.61 14.58 -15.78
C TYR A 357 9.82 15.80 -14.89
N ASN A 358 10.78 15.71 -13.94
CA ASN A 358 11.14 16.83 -13.10
C ASN A 358 11.60 18.02 -13.95
N ARG A 359 12.55 17.80 -14.87
CA ARG A 359 13.12 18.86 -15.73
C ARG A 359 12.05 19.57 -16.57
N ASP A 360 11.11 18.83 -17.13
CA ASP A 360 10.03 19.41 -17.95
C ASP A 360 9.14 20.35 -17.13
N ILE A 361 8.79 19.94 -15.90
CA ILE A 361 7.83 20.69 -15.07
C ILE A 361 8.52 21.80 -14.27
N THR A 362 9.63 21.50 -13.62
CA THR A 362 10.27 22.43 -12.67
C THR A 362 11.40 23.24 -13.28
N GLY A 363 11.88 22.86 -14.46
CA GLY A 363 13.09 23.41 -15.05
C GLY A 363 14.38 22.81 -14.51
N GLU A 364 14.33 21.94 -13.48
CA GLU A 364 15.48 21.35 -12.80
C GLU A 364 15.37 19.81 -12.77
N TRP A 365 16.53 19.13 -12.87
CA TRP A 365 16.55 17.67 -12.88
C TRP A 365 16.24 17.05 -11.51
N LEU A 366 16.72 17.67 -10.43
CA LEU A 366 16.67 17.11 -9.08
C LEU A 366 15.49 17.63 -8.25
N THR A 367 14.92 18.77 -8.63
CA THR A 367 13.74 19.32 -7.96
C THR A 367 12.48 18.67 -8.50
N SER A 368 11.85 17.85 -7.68
CA SER A 368 10.59 17.20 -8.08
C SER A 368 9.42 18.21 -8.07
N PRO A 369 8.37 17.97 -8.88
CA PRO A 369 7.13 18.76 -8.79
C PRO A 369 6.52 18.74 -7.38
N TYR A 370 6.71 17.64 -6.64
CA TYR A 370 6.29 17.53 -5.25
C TYR A 370 7.03 18.52 -4.34
N GLN A 371 8.36 18.62 -4.51
CA GLN A 371 9.19 19.56 -3.76
C GLN A 371 8.82 21.00 -4.11
N LEU A 372 8.77 21.33 -5.40
CA LEU A 372 8.40 22.66 -5.87
C LEU A 372 7.03 23.09 -5.32
N TYR A 373 6.03 22.19 -5.38
CA TYR A 373 4.71 22.45 -4.82
C TYR A 373 4.76 22.72 -3.31
N THR A 374 5.53 21.91 -2.57
CA THR A 374 5.66 22.07 -1.13
C THR A 374 6.31 23.39 -0.78
N ASP A 375 7.39 23.76 -1.45
CA ASP A 375 8.13 24.99 -1.19
C ASP A 375 7.31 26.24 -1.54
N THR A 376 6.48 26.16 -2.60
CA THR A 376 5.67 27.28 -3.07
C THR A 376 4.37 27.44 -2.28
N TYR A 377 3.61 26.34 -2.11
CA TYR A 377 2.22 26.42 -1.65
C TYR A 377 2.01 25.92 -0.22
N THR A 378 2.82 24.96 0.24
CA THR A 378 2.67 24.32 1.55
C THR A 378 4.00 24.18 2.29
N PRO A 379 4.72 25.28 2.56
CA PRO A 379 6.08 25.23 3.11
C PRO A 379 6.18 24.57 4.48
N ARG A 380 5.04 24.42 5.19
CA ARG A 380 4.96 23.73 6.48
C ARG A 380 4.79 22.22 6.37
N HIS A 381 4.48 21.68 5.16
CA HIS A 381 4.20 20.27 4.94
C HIS A 381 5.48 19.48 4.64
N VAL A 382 6.43 19.55 5.55
CA VAL A 382 7.77 18.96 5.37
C VAL A 382 8.00 17.78 6.31
N PHE A 383 8.97 16.93 5.94
CA PHE A 383 9.48 15.87 6.80
C PHE A 383 10.41 16.43 7.87
N GLY A 384 10.43 15.79 9.03
CA GLY A 384 11.34 16.12 10.13
C GLY A 384 10.62 16.59 11.38
N PHE A 385 11.40 16.79 12.44
CA PHE A 385 10.91 17.22 13.74
C PHE A 385 11.08 18.73 13.88
N ASN A 386 10.12 19.36 14.54
CA ASN A 386 10.14 20.80 14.86
C ASN A 386 10.32 21.72 13.63
N ASN A 387 9.84 21.31 12.47
CA ASN A 387 9.97 22.07 11.22
C ASN A 387 8.91 23.17 11.06
N VAL A 388 7.80 23.06 11.79
CA VAL A 388 6.69 24.00 11.70
C VAL A 388 6.67 24.86 12.95
N VAL A 389 7.05 26.13 12.82
CA VAL A 389 6.95 27.11 13.90
C VAL A 389 5.86 28.09 13.52
N ARG A 390 4.68 27.96 14.13
CA ARG A 390 3.53 28.82 13.84
C ARG A 390 3.88 30.28 14.16
N GLY A 391 3.59 31.15 13.19
CA GLY A 391 3.91 32.56 13.29
C GLY A 391 5.28 32.98 12.77
N GLU A 392 6.22 32.04 12.61
CA GLU A 392 7.56 32.32 12.08
C GLU A 392 7.70 31.94 10.59
N GLN A 393 6.99 30.90 10.15
CA GLN A 393 6.97 30.53 8.75
C GLN A 393 5.86 31.24 7.99
N HIS A 394 6.17 31.69 6.78
CA HIS A 394 5.17 32.20 5.87
C HIS A 394 4.21 31.09 5.46
N VAL A 395 2.93 31.45 5.42
CA VAL A 395 1.90 30.60 4.85
C VAL A 395 2.00 30.70 3.32
N GLY A 396 1.73 29.63 2.61
CA GLY A 396 1.66 29.63 1.14
C GLY A 396 0.53 30.53 0.60
N PRO A 397 0.27 30.50 -0.71
CA PRO A 397 -0.79 31.27 -1.33
C PRO A 397 -2.12 31.12 -0.62
N LYS A 398 -2.89 32.20 -0.50
CA LYS A 398 -4.18 32.24 0.25
C LYS A 398 -5.18 31.18 -0.19
N VAL A 399 -5.12 30.76 -1.43
CA VAL A 399 -6.00 29.73 -2.00
C VAL A 399 -5.94 28.39 -1.24
N ILE A 400 -4.81 28.10 -0.60
CA ILE A 400 -4.57 26.87 0.18
C ILE A 400 -4.27 27.16 1.66
N GLU A 401 -4.47 28.40 2.10
CA GLU A 401 -4.11 28.85 3.44
C GLU A 401 -4.71 27.96 4.54
N HIS A 402 -6.01 27.62 4.43
CA HIS A 402 -6.67 26.74 5.41
C HIS A 402 -6.03 25.36 5.48
N TYR A 403 -5.62 24.82 4.35
CA TYR A 403 -4.96 23.51 4.28
C TYR A 403 -3.55 23.58 4.87
N ASP A 404 -2.81 24.65 4.58
CA ASP A 404 -1.47 24.86 5.12
C ASP A 404 -1.48 25.08 6.63
N LEU A 405 -2.51 25.78 7.16
CA LEU A 405 -2.67 25.98 8.60
C LEU A 405 -2.89 24.70 9.41
N TRP A 406 -3.24 23.59 8.76
CA TRP A 406 -3.36 22.29 9.43
C TRP A 406 -2.02 21.67 9.80
N ALA A 407 -0.93 22.06 9.13
CA ALA A 407 0.36 21.48 9.41
C ALA A 407 0.74 21.66 10.88
N GLU A 408 1.08 20.55 11.52
CA GLU A 408 1.46 20.51 12.92
C GLU A 408 2.95 20.32 13.07
N ASN A 409 3.51 20.93 14.09
CA ASN A 409 4.90 20.69 14.45
C ASN A 409 5.08 19.26 14.96
N LEU A 410 5.87 18.47 14.26
CA LEU A 410 6.14 17.09 14.66
C LEU A 410 7.03 17.06 15.91
N THR A 411 6.42 16.73 17.04
CA THR A 411 7.12 16.46 18.30
C THR A 411 7.36 14.94 18.45
N PRO A 412 8.28 14.49 19.33
CA PRO A 412 8.44 13.07 19.63
C PRO A 412 7.13 12.40 20.09
N THR A 413 6.29 13.11 20.87
CA THR A 413 5.00 12.61 21.36
C THR A 413 4.02 12.43 20.18
N LEU A 414 3.92 13.41 19.27
CA LEU A 414 3.08 13.30 18.07
C LEU A 414 3.59 12.17 17.16
N ALA A 415 4.91 12.04 16.97
CA ALA A 415 5.49 10.96 16.20
C ALA A 415 5.14 9.58 16.78
N ALA A 416 5.24 9.41 18.10
CA ALA A 416 4.84 8.17 18.77
C ALA A 416 3.34 7.88 18.58
N SER A 417 2.48 8.87 18.72
CA SER A 417 1.03 8.77 18.46
C SER A 417 0.75 8.37 17.00
N ASN A 418 1.45 8.99 16.05
CA ASN A 418 1.30 8.68 14.62
C ASN A 418 1.75 7.26 14.29
N VAL A 419 2.87 6.80 14.87
CA VAL A 419 3.36 5.41 14.71
C VAL A 419 2.32 4.43 15.24
N PHE A 420 1.79 4.68 16.43
CA PHE A 420 0.75 3.85 17.03
C PHE A 420 -0.52 3.82 16.16
N THR A 421 -1.02 4.99 15.75
CA THR A 421 -2.21 5.12 14.91
C THR A 421 -2.04 4.40 13.56
N ARG A 422 -0.90 4.61 12.89
CA ARG A 422 -0.59 3.92 11.61
C ARG A 422 -0.44 2.42 11.80
N GLY A 423 0.15 1.98 12.91
CA GLY A 423 0.28 0.55 13.25
C GLY A 423 -1.08 -0.11 13.44
N ILE A 424 -1.94 0.48 14.26
CA ILE A 424 -3.31 -0.02 14.49
C ILE A 424 -4.12 0.03 13.20
N ALA A 425 -4.09 1.14 12.46
CA ALA A 425 -4.79 1.28 11.19
C ALA A 425 -4.32 0.27 10.14
N SER A 426 -3.01 -0.01 10.07
CA SER A 426 -2.45 -1.04 9.19
C SER A 426 -3.07 -2.42 9.46
N TRP A 427 -3.26 -2.80 10.73
CA TRP A 427 -3.89 -4.05 11.09
C TRP A 427 -5.40 -4.01 10.85
N LEU A 428 -6.04 -2.94 11.32
CA LEU A 428 -7.48 -2.73 11.27
C LEU A 428 -8.03 -2.82 9.84
N TRP A 429 -7.39 -2.15 8.90
CA TRP A 429 -7.84 -2.08 7.51
C TRP A 429 -7.34 -3.24 6.65
N THR A 430 -6.25 -3.90 7.02
CA THR A 430 -5.79 -5.08 6.28
C THR A 430 -6.70 -6.28 6.52
N LEU A 431 -6.91 -6.68 7.78
CA LEU A 431 -7.69 -7.89 8.11
C LEU A 431 -8.51 -7.76 9.39
N ASP A 432 -7.95 -7.24 10.40
CA ASP A 432 -8.38 -6.90 11.75
C ASP A 432 -7.15 -6.90 12.69
N VAL A 433 -7.29 -6.22 13.83
CA VAL A 433 -6.21 -6.11 14.84
C VAL A 433 -5.81 -7.50 15.36
N LEU A 434 -6.79 -8.34 15.73
CA LEU A 434 -6.51 -9.59 16.43
C LEU A 434 -5.82 -10.68 15.57
N PRO A 435 -6.26 -10.96 14.32
CA PRO A 435 -5.55 -11.92 13.48
C PRO A 435 -4.08 -11.53 13.24
N LEU A 436 -3.83 -10.23 13.06
CA LEU A 436 -2.47 -9.75 12.79
C LEU A 436 -1.61 -9.68 14.06
N LEU A 437 -2.19 -9.31 15.20
CA LEU A 437 -1.50 -9.37 16.47
C LEU A 437 -1.11 -10.82 16.82
N PHE A 438 -2.02 -11.78 16.63
CA PHE A 438 -1.70 -13.19 16.79
C PHE A 438 -0.59 -13.63 15.81
N THR A 439 -0.62 -13.15 14.57
CA THR A 439 0.45 -13.36 13.60
C THR A 439 1.78 -12.85 14.11
N VAL A 440 1.83 -11.64 14.67
CA VAL A 440 3.04 -11.07 15.27
C VAL A 440 3.55 -11.94 16.41
N ILE A 441 2.67 -12.42 17.30
CA ILE A 441 3.07 -13.31 18.42
C ILE A 441 3.67 -14.61 17.89
N VAL A 442 3.05 -15.25 16.90
CA VAL A 442 3.54 -16.49 16.28
C VAL A 442 4.87 -16.27 15.58
N VAL A 443 4.99 -15.18 14.82
CA VAL A 443 6.21 -14.81 14.12
C VAL A 443 7.33 -14.48 15.12
N ALA A 444 7.08 -13.65 16.11
CA ALA A 444 8.06 -13.24 17.12
C ALA A 444 8.54 -14.43 17.97
N SER A 445 7.63 -15.30 18.40
CA SER A 445 7.97 -16.51 19.16
C SER A 445 8.83 -17.50 18.36
N GLY A 446 8.81 -17.40 17.06
CA GLY A 446 9.54 -18.25 16.13
C GLY A 446 10.59 -17.55 15.27
N MET A 447 10.95 -16.30 15.56
CA MET A 447 11.89 -15.49 14.77
C MET A 447 13.20 -16.20 14.43
N LYS A 448 13.78 -16.94 15.40
CA LYS A 448 15.01 -17.73 15.19
C LYS A 448 14.82 -18.91 14.23
N LEU A 449 13.58 -19.36 14.04
CA LEU A 449 13.20 -20.47 13.17
C LEU A 449 12.65 -20.00 11.82
N LEU A 450 12.42 -18.71 11.65
CA LEU A 450 11.99 -18.15 10.37
C LEU A 450 13.15 -18.18 9.37
N ASP A 451 12.87 -18.70 8.18
CA ASP A 451 13.75 -18.56 7.03
C ASP A 451 14.04 -17.07 6.78
N ARG A 452 15.23 -16.79 6.27
CA ARG A 452 15.73 -15.45 5.92
C ARG A 452 14.71 -14.66 5.09
N ARG A 453 14.02 -15.32 4.16
CA ARG A 453 13.01 -14.70 3.28
C ARG A 453 11.83 -14.09 4.06
N TRP A 454 11.33 -14.76 5.09
CA TRP A 454 10.27 -14.27 5.95
C TRP A 454 10.72 -13.10 6.83
N ARG A 455 11.98 -13.11 7.24
CA ARG A 455 12.58 -11.98 7.96
C ARG A 455 12.66 -10.73 7.09
N LEU A 456 12.93 -10.87 5.80
CA LEU A 456 12.92 -9.74 4.85
C LEU A 456 11.50 -9.18 4.67
N VAL A 457 10.49 -10.04 4.58
CA VAL A 457 9.08 -9.59 4.55
C VAL A 457 8.72 -8.78 5.79
N ALA A 458 9.07 -9.29 6.99
CA ALA A 458 8.83 -8.57 8.24
C ALA A 458 9.64 -7.25 8.32
N ALA A 459 10.90 -7.27 7.89
CA ALA A 459 11.75 -6.09 7.85
C ALA A 459 11.21 -5.01 6.91
N SER A 460 10.59 -5.39 5.78
CA SER A 460 9.98 -4.42 4.86
C SER A 460 8.75 -3.73 5.45
N ILE A 461 7.95 -4.42 6.27
CA ILE A 461 6.88 -3.78 7.04
C ILE A 461 7.47 -2.73 7.99
N LEU A 462 8.46 -3.13 8.78
CA LEU A 462 9.10 -2.23 9.75
C LEU A 462 9.79 -1.04 9.06
N SER A 463 10.45 -1.29 7.92
CA SER A 463 11.13 -0.26 7.13
C SER A 463 10.15 0.79 6.62
N LEU A 464 8.96 0.40 6.12
CA LEU A 464 7.96 1.36 5.66
C LEU A 464 7.38 2.18 6.82
N HIS A 465 7.08 1.56 7.95
CA HIS A 465 6.65 2.29 9.15
C HIS A 465 7.74 3.26 9.62
N ALA A 466 9.01 2.83 9.67
CA ALA A 466 10.15 3.65 10.07
C ALA A 466 10.36 4.86 9.14
N ALA A 467 10.24 4.67 7.82
CA ALA A 467 10.37 5.73 6.84
C ALA A 467 9.36 6.88 7.04
N HIS A 468 8.21 6.59 7.64
CA HIS A 468 7.17 7.60 7.89
C HIS A 468 7.14 8.13 9.33
N VAL A 469 8.07 7.72 10.20
CA VAL A 469 8.19 8.31 11.55
C VAL A 469 8.36 9.84 11.51
N PRO A 470 9.25 10.38 10.65
CA PRO A 470 9.47 11.83 10.60
C PRO A 470 8.43 12.59 9.77
N TYR A 471 7.17 12.12 9.76
CA TYR A 471 6.09 12.80 9.04
C TYR A 471 4.89 13.07 9.95
N TRP A 472 4.50 14.33 10.04
CA TRP A 472 3.51 14.82 11.00
C TRP A 472 2.08 14.35 10.70
N TYR A 473 1.70 14.21 9.43
CA TYR A 473 0.33 13.92 9.01
C TYR A 473 0.03 12.42 8.97
N VAL A 474 -1.06 12.00 9.61
CA VAL A 474 -1.46 10.58 9.70
C VAL A 474 -2.01 10.05 8.38
N GLY A 475 -2.68 10.93 7.60
CA GLY A 475 -3.27 10.60 6.30
C GLY A 475 -4.68 9.99 6.39
N ILE A 476 -5.24 9.67 5.22
CA ILE A 476 -6.59 9.13 5.07
C ILE A 476 -6.72 7.84 5.87
N MET A 477 -7.75 7.76 6.75
CA MET A 477 -8.04 6.60 7.61
C MET A 477 -6.86 6.15 8.50
N GLY A 478 -5.86 7.02 8.75
CA GLY A 478 -4.64 6.68 9.48
C GLY A 478 -3.74 5.64 8.77
N TRP A 479 -4.09 5.19 7.58
CA TRP A 479 -3.44 4.09 6.88
C TRP A 479 -2.70 4.51 5.60
N HIS A 480 -2.96 5.69 5.11
CA HIS A 480 -2.47 6.23 3.83
C HIS A 480 -0.97 5.97 3.57
N TYR A 481 -0.11 6.20 4.56
CA TYR A 481 1.35 6.10 4.38
C TYR A 481 1.91 4.70 4.54
N VAL A 482 1.15 3.77 5.10
CA VAL A 482 1.58 2.39 5.37
C VAL A 482 0.67 1.34 4.72
N PHE A 483 -0.20 1.79 3.82
CA PHE A 483 -1.14 0.95 3.07
C PHE A 483 -0.45 -0.25 2.39
N GLU A 484 0.71 -0.03 1.79
CA GLU A 484 1.43 -1.02 1.02
C GLU A 484 2.06 -2.13 1.88
N THR A 485 1.92 -2.06 3.21
CA THR A 485 2.24 -3.19 4.08
C THR A 485 1.18 -4.30 4.04
N ALA A 486 -0.03 -4.03 3.54
CA ALA A 486 -1.14 -5.01 3.53
C ALA A 486 -0.78 -6.38 2.93
N PRO A 487 -0.21 -6.48 1.72
CA PRO A 487 0.18 -7.79 1.16
C PRO A 487 1.26 -8.50 1.99
N LEU A 488 2.14 -7.74 2.64
CA LEU A 488 3.20 -8.31 3.50
C LEU A 488 2.59 -8.91 4.78
N TRP A 489 1.60 -8.26 5.37
CA TRP A 489 0.84 -8.80 6.49
C TRP A 489 0.06 -10.06 6.11
N CYS A 490 -0.57 -10.09 4.93
CA CYS A 490 -1.25 -11.29 4.41
C CYS A 490 -0.27 -12.46 4.24
N LEU A 491 0.94 -12.21 3.75
CA LEU A 491 2.00 -13.23 3.65
C LEU A 491 2.43 -13.75 5.03
N LEU A 492 2.65 -12.88 6.01
CA LEU A 492 3.04 -13.29 7.36
C LEU A 492 1.92 -14.09 8.05
N LEU A 493 0.66 -13.68 7.90
CA LEU A 493 -0.50 -14.44 8.40
C LEU A 493 -0.55 -15.84 7.78
N ALA A 494 -0.34 -15.94 6.45
CA ALA A 494 -0.34 -17.22 5.76
C ALA A 494 0.79 -18.14 6.24
N ALA A 495 1.99 -17.59 6.46
CA ALA A 495 3.12 -18.32 7.02
C ALA A 495 2.87 -18.79 8.46
N ALA A 496 2.30 -17.91 9.31
CA ALA A 496 1.91 -18.25 10.66
C ALA A 496 0.85 -19.37 10.68
N THR A 497 -0.17 -19.27 9.81
CA THR A 497 -1.22 -20.29 9.66
C THR A 497 -0.63 -21.63 9.24
N GLN A 498 0.26 -21.64 8.24
CA GLN A 498 0.92 -22.87 7.80
C GLN A 498 1.73 -23.53 8.93
N ARG A 499 2.48 -22.74 9.70
CA ARG A 499 3.25 -23.22 10.83
C ARG A 499 2.36 -23.85 11.91
N LEU A 500 1.29 -23.15 12.30
CA LEU A 500 0.35 -23.67 13.28
C LEU A 500 -0.29 -24.99 12.82
N PHE A 501 -0.66 -25.06 11.55
CA PHE A 501 -1.27 -26.27 10.97
C PHE A 501 -0.30 -27.45 10.94
N ALA A 502 0.96 -27.22 10.61
CA ALA A 502 1.99 -28.27 10.66
C ALA A 502 2.15 -28.79 12.10
N GLU A 503 2.19 -27.91 13.10
CA GLU A 503 2.31 -28.25 14.51
C GLU A 503 1.07 -28.99 15.02
N TRP A 504 -0.14 -28.50 14.69
CA TRP A 504 -1.39 -29.14 15.09
C TRP A 504 -1.66 -30.46 14.37
N THR A 505 -1.15 -30.66 13.16
CA THR A 505 -1.18 -31.95 12.47
C THR A 505 -0.33 -32.95 13.22
N HIS A 506 0.90 -32.55 13.57
CA HIS A 506 1.83 -33.42 14.29
C HIS A 506 1.28 -33.83 15.67
N SER A 507 0.61 -32.90 16.37
CA SER A 507 -0.02 -33.15 17.67
C SER A 507 -1.44 -33.71 17.60
N ARG A 508 -1.95 -34.09 16.42
CA ARG A 508 -3.31 -34.61 16.15
C ARG A 508 -4.45 -33.68 16.63
N ARG A 509 -4.22 -32.37 16.63
CA ARG A 509 -5.18 -31.36 17.08
C ARG A 509 -5.97 -30.75 15.92
N ASN A 510 -6.67 -31.57 15.15
CA ASN A 510 -7.41 -31.11 13.96
C ASN A 510 -8.55 -30.13 14.27
N GLY A 511 -9.15 -30.22 15.45
CA GLY A 511 -10.18 -29.27 15.88
C GLY A 511 -9.68 -27.81 15.95
N LEU A 512 -8.38 -27.61 16.31
CA LEU A 512 -7.80 -26.27 16.34
C LEU A 512 -7.66 -25.65 14.95
N LYS A 513 -7.42 -26.47 13.90
CA LYS A 513 -7.39 -25.97 12.52
C LYS A 513 -8.75 -25.47 12.08
N LEU A 514 -9.80 -26.27 12.35
CA LEU A 514 -11.17 -25.89 12.02
C LEU A 514 -11.58 -24.62 12.77
N TRP A 515 -11.24 -24.55 14.05
CA TRP A 515 -11.44 -23.38 14.86
C TRP A 515 -10.71 -22.14 14.29
N TRP A 516 -9.44 -22.24 13.90
CA TRP A 516 -8.67 -21.14 13.30
C TRP A 516 -9.30 -20.63 12.01
N PHE A 517 -9.69 -21.55 11.11
CA PHE A 517 -10.37 -21.17 9.88
C PHE A 517 -11.74 -20.53 10.15
N GLY A 518 -12.48 -21.05 11.11
CA GLY A 518 -13.77 -20.47 11.53
C GLY A 518 -13.60 -19.03 12.02
N LEU A 519 -12.58 -18.77 12.83
CA LEU A 519 -12.28 -17.42 13.31
C LEU A 519 -11.83 -16.47 12.21
N LEU A 520 -10.94 -16.92 11.31
CA LEU A 520 -10.53 -16.10 10.15
C LEU A 520 -11.73 -15.80 9.26
N THR A 521 -12.57 -16.78 9.00
CA THR A 521 -13.80 -16.60 8.21
C THR A 521 -14.76 -15.61 8.88
N LEU A 522 -14.96 -15.74 10.19
CA LEU A 522 -15.83 -14.84 10.95
C LEU A 522 -15.27 -13.40 10.97
N SER A 523 -13.95 -13.24 11.16
CA SER A 523 -13.28 -11.94 11.13
C SER A 523 -13.41 -11.27 9.75
N LEU A 524 -13.21 -12.00 8.67
CA LEU A 524 -13.37 -11.49 7.30
C LEU A 524 -14.85 -11.20 6.98
N ALA A 525 -15.75 -12.15 7.24
CA ALA A 525 -17.18 -12.00 6.98
C ALA A 525 -17.79 -10.84 7.75
N GLY A 526 -17.35 -10.63 9.00
CA GLY A 526 -17.80 -9.53 9.85
C GLY A 526 -17.60 -8.14 9.24
N ASN A 527 -16.62 -7.97 8.34
CA ASN A 527 -16.42 -6.72 7.64
C ASN A 527 -17.48 -6.42 6.57
N TYR A 528 -18.22 -7.47 6.10
CA TYR A 528 -19.16 -7.38 4.97
C TYR A 528 -20.63 -7.62 5.36
N MET A 529 -20.89 -7.99 6.61
CA MET A 529 -22.27 -8.22 7.09
C MET A 529 -23.09 -6.93 7.04
N ALA A 530 -24.40 -7.06 6.92
CA ALA A 530 -25.30 -5.90 6.98
C ALA A 530 -25.26 -5.26 8.38
N PRO A 531 -25.39 -3.93 8.49
CA PRO A 531 -25.51 -3.27 9.78
C PRO A 531 -26.76 -3.77 10.52
N THR A 532 -26.60 -4.30 11.72
CA THR A 532 -27.70 -4.82 12.55
C THR A 532 -27.46 -4.47 14.01
N GLY A 533 -28.51 -4.08 14.75
CA GLY A 533 -28.45 -3.90 16.20
C GLY A 533 -27.41 -2.88 16.69
N GLY A 534 -27.14 -1.81 15.90
CA GLY A 534 -26.13 -0.80 16.24
C GLY A 534 -24.72 -1.14 15.74
N TRP A 535 -24.50 -2.35 15.20
CA TRP A 535 -23.22 -2.73 14.62
C TRP A 535 -23.06 -2.17 13.20
N LYS A 536 -21.96 -1.46 12.97
CA LYS A 536 -21.59 -0.92 11.66
C LYS A 536 -20.29 -1.57 11.19
N PRO A 537 -20.33 -2.48 10.19
CA PRO A 537 -19.11 -3.10 9.64
C PRO A 537 -18.15 -2.05 9.09
N ARG A 538 -16.86 -2.35 9.09
CA ARG A 538 -15.82 -1.41 8.63
C ARG A 538 -16.01 -0.94 7.21
N ILE A 539 -16.37 -1.84 6.32
CA ILE A 539 -16.70 -1.49 4.94
C ILE A 539 -17.80 -0.44 4.88
N PHE A 540 -18.84 -0.56 5.68
CA PHE A 540 -19.92 0.42 5.73
C PHE A 540 -19.43 1.79 6.21
N ARG A 541 -18.59 1.82 7.26
CA ARG A 541 -17.96 3.08 7.72
C ARG A 541 -17.07 3.68 6.63
N GLY A 542 -16.22 2.86 5.98
CA GLY A 542 -15.35 3.29 4.89
C GLY A 542 -16.12 3.80 3.68
N ILE A 543 -17.18 3.10 3.26
CA ILE A 543 -18.07 3.56 2.17
C ILE A 543 -18.68 4.92 2.50
N ASN A 544 -19.20 5.10 3.72
CA ASN A 544 -19.76 6.39 4.13
C ASN A 544 -18.71 7.50 4.17
N ALA A 545 -17.51 7.21 4.68
CA ALA A 545 -16.41 8.16 4.71
C ALA A 545 -15.99 8.63 3.30
N LEU A 546 -16.03 7.73 2.31
CA LEU A 546 -15.73 8.07 0.91
C LEU A 546 -16.90 8.74 0.20
N ALA A 547 -18.13 8.27 0.43
CA ALA A 547 -19.31 8.75 -0.29
C ALA A 547 -19.74 10.15 0.17
N HIS A 548 -19.57 10.49 1.46
CA HIS A 548 -20.05 11.76 2.00
C HIS A 548 -19.40 12.98 1.32
N PRO A 549 -18.06 13.13 1.27
CA PRO A 549 -17.44 14.25 0.57
C PRO A 549 -17.72 14.26 -0.92
N ARG A 550 -17.82 13.09 -1.56
CA ARG A 550 -18.15 12.97 -2.98
C ARG A 550 -19.58 13.44 -3.30
N ARG A 551 -20.53 13.16 -2.42
CA ARG A 551 -21.90 13.69 -2.55
C ARG A 551 -21.91 15.21 -2.47
N GLN A 552 -21.24 15.79 -1.48
CA GLN A 552 -21.14 17.25 -1.33
C GLN A 552 -20.53 17.90 -2.58
N GLN A 553 -19.46 17.32 -3.11
CA GLN A 553 -18.81 17.79 -4.35
C GLN A 553 -19.78 17.70 -5.53
N SER A 554 -20.43 16.55 -5.70
CA SER A 554 -21.40 16.30 -6.78
C SER A 554 -22.62 17.23 -6.71
N GLU A 555 -23.20 17.40 -5.52
CA GLU A 555 -24.37 18.26 -5.31
C GLU A 555 -24.05 19.73 -5.60
N THR A 556 -22.88 20.20 -5.15
CA THR A 556 -22.45 21.58 -5.42
C THR A 556 -22.22 21.80 -6.91
N ARG A 557 -21.52 20.88 -7.56
CA ARG A 557 -21.24 20.99 -8.99
C ARG A 557 -22.52 20.96 -9.84
N ARG A 558 -23.40 19.99 -9.59
CA ARG A 558 -24.70 19.88 -10.27
C ARG A 558 -25.57 21.12 -10.04
N TRP A 559 -25.58 21.66 -8.83
CA TRP A 559 -26.30 22.90 -8.56
C TRP A 559 -25.77 24.07 -9.39
N ILE A 560 -24.44 24.26 -9.46
CA ILE A 560 -23.84 25.32 -10.30
C ILE A 560 -24.18 25.08 -11.77
N GLU A 561 -23.99 23.88 -12.31
CA GLU A 561 -24.26 23.51 -13.69
C GLU A 561 -25.74 23.65 -14.08
N ALA A 562 -26.64 23.40 -13.14
CA ALA A 562 -28.08 23.57 -13.34
C ALA A 562 -28.53 25.03 -13.32
N THR A 563 -27.83 25.89 -12.54
CA THR A 563 -28.19 27.31 -12.40
C THR A 563 -27.57 28.19 -13.48
N VAL A 564 -26.28 27.95 -13.81
CA VAL A 564 -25.57 28.69 -14.85
C VAL A 564 -25.94 28.11 -16.22
N LYS A 565 -26.77 28.84 -16.96
CA LYS A 565 -27.25 28.42 -18.31
C LYS A 565 -26.43 29.02 -19.44
N GLU A 566 -25.85 30.19 -19.22
CA GLU A 566 -25.00 30.85 -20.19
C GLU A 566 -23.65 30.13 -20.31
N ARG A 567 -23.26 29.83 -21.53
CA ARG A 567 -22.03 29.10 -21.85
C ARG A 567 -21.33 29.71 -23.06
N PRO A 568 -20.01 29.74 -23.05
CA PRO A 568 -19.08 29.31 -21.99
C PRO A 568 -19.09 30.26 -20.79
N ALA A 569 -18.86 29.75 -19.59
CA ALA A 569 -18.89 30.49 -18.34
C ALA A 569 -17.61 30.36 -17.53
N LEU A 570 -17.32 31.37 -16.70
CA LEU A 570 -16.35 31.33 -15.60
C LEU A 570 -17.12 31.53 -14.28
N VAL A 571 -17.07 30.54 -13.41
CA VAL A 571 -17.75 30.58 -12.11
C VAL A 571 -16.70 30.76 -11.01
N LEU A 572 -16.65 31.93 -10.42
CA LEU A 572 -15.83 32.23 -9.27
C LEU A 572 -16.50 31.65 -8.02
N VAL A 573 -15.85 30.68 -7.37
CA VAL A 573 -16.42 29.98 -6.22
C VAL A 573 -15.92 30.63 -4.93
N ASP A 574 -16.83 31.21 -4.17
CA ASP A 574 -16.57 31.76 -2.85
C ASP A 574 -16.67 30.66 -1.79
N GLN A 575 -15.52 30.15 -1.37
CA GLN A 575 -15.39 29.10 -0.35
C GLN A 575 -15.10 29.68 1.05
N SER A 576 -15.08 31.00 1.22
CA SER A 576 -14.69 31.66 2.49
C SER A 576 -15.55 31.26 3.70
N GLU A 577 -16.80 30.89 3.46
CA GLU A 577 -17.74 30.44 4.49
C GLU A 577 -17.89 28.92 4.59
N THR A 578 -17.11 28.15 3.80
CA THR A 578 -17.24 26.70 3.74
C THR A 578 -16.39 26.07 4.85
N GLU A 579 -17.02 25.38 5.79
CA GLU A 579 -16.34 24.67 6.89
C GLU A 579 -15.54 23.44 6.39
N ALA A 580 -15.84 22.95 5.19
CA ALA A 580 -15.22 21.80 4.61
C ALA A 580 -13.87 22.15 3.96
N SER A 581 -12.86 22.38 4.80
CA SER A 581 -11.48 22.66 4.39
C SER A 581 -10.83 21.54 3.56
N HIS A 582 -11.44 20.36 3.54
CA HIS A 582 -10.99 19.18 2.78
C HIS A 582 -11.63 19.08 1.39
N LEU A 583 -12.56 19.97 1.00
CA LEU A 583 -13.16 20.01 -0.33
C LEU A 583 -12.67 21.24 -1.10
N ASP A 584 -12.26 20.98 -2.34
CA ASP A 584 -11.94 22.03 -3.29
C ASP A 584 -12.90 21.96 -4.48
N PHE A 585 -13.71 23.03 -4.66
CA PHE A 585 -14.64 23.10 -5.78
C PHE A 585 -13.99 23.63 -7.06
N VAL A 586 -12.78 24.18 -6.98
CA VAL A 586 -12.03 24.61 -8.15
C VAL A 586 -11.26 23.44 -8.71
N THR A 587 -11.91 22.73 -9.63
CA THR A 587 -11.36 21.56 -10.29
C THR A 587 -11.65 21.64 -11.78
N ASN A 588 -10.60 21.88 -12.55
CA ASN A 588 -10.65 22.00 -14.01
C ASN A 588 -9.81 20.91 -14.66
N GLY A 589 -10.14 20.54 -15.89
CA GLY A 589 -9.26 19.73 -16.72
C GLY A 589 -8.05 20.52 -17.22
N PRO A 590 -7.00 19.83 -17.68
CA PRO A 590 -5.82 20.48 -18.24
C PRO A 590 -6.21 21.31 -19.50
N GLY A 591 -5.56 22.46 -19.65
CA GLY A 591 -5.79 23.37 -20.79
C GLY A 591 -7.04 24.25 -20.68
N LEU A 592 -7.78 24.19 -19.56
CA LEU A 592 -8.91 25.09 -19.26
C LEU A 592 -9.94 25.19 -20.41
N SER A 593 -10.25 24.08 -21.07
CA SER A 593 -11.13 24.03 -22.25
C SER A 593 -12.60 23.74 -21.93
N GLY A 594 -12.97 23.62 -20.65
CA GLY A 594 -14.35 23.30 -20.24
C GLY A 594 -15.36 24.41 -20.56
N ASP A 595 -16.63 24.04 -20.80
CA ASP A 595 -17.73 24.99 -21.00
C ASP A 595 -17.99 25.84 -19.74
N ILE A 596 -17.83 25.23 -18.56
CA ILE A 596 -17.75 25.95 -17.29
C ILE A 596 -16.34 25.78 -16.74
N LEU A 597 -15.67 26.89 -16.49
CA LEU A 597 -14.45 26.93 -15.70
C LEU A 597 -14.79 27.37 -14.28
N PHE A 598 -14.18 26.67 -13.34
CA PHE A 598 -14.29 27.01 -11.93
C PHE A 598 -13.05 27.81 -11.52
N GLY A 599 -13.27 29.01 -10.98
CA GLY A 599 -12.21 29.90 -10.52
C GLY A 599 -12.29 30.15 -9.02
N ARG A 600 -11.16 30.48 -8.40
CA ARG A 600 -11.10 31.00 -7.04
C ARG A 600 -11.74 32.37 -6.98
N MET A 601 -12.48 32.64 -5.90
CA MET A 601 -12.88 34.00 -5.61
C MET A 601 -11.63 34.82 -5.28
N PRO A 602 -11.35 35.92 -6.00
CA PRO A 602 -10.22 36.78 -5.69
C PRO A 602 -10.42 37.51 -4.34
N GLN A 603 -9.41 38.25 -3.89
CA GLN A 603 -9.49 39.03 -2.66
C GLN A 603 -10.70 39.98 -2.68
N ARG A 604 -11.25 40.27 -1.50
CA ARG A 604 -12.52 41.04 -1.36
C ARG A 604 -12.50 42.40 -2.05
N ASP A 605 -11.33 43.01 -2.18
CA ASP A 605 -11.16 44.36 -2.76
C ASP A 605 -10.92 44.34 -4.29
N THR A 606 -10.93 43.15 -4.92
CA THR A 606 -10.72 43.03 -6.35
C THR A 606 -11.97 43.45 -7.12
N ASP A 607 -11.79 44.39 -8.05
CA ASP A 607 -12.86 44.78 -8.97
C ASP A 607 -13.15 43.65 -9.98
N LEU A 608 -14.25 42.93 -9.77
CA LEU A 608 -14.64 41.81 -10.61
C LEU A 608 -14.94 42.23 -12.06
N SER A 609 -15.17 43.50 -12.34
CA SER A 609 -15.39 43.99 -13.71
C SER A 609 -14.12 43.83 -14.58
N VAL A 610 -12.94 43.85 -13.96
CA VAL A 610 -11.67 43.56 -14.65
C VAL A 610 -11.66 42.12 -15.17
N ILE A 611 -12.10 41.16 -14.35
CA ILE A 611 -12.19 39.75 -14.75
C ILE A 611 -13.18 39.57 -15.91
N VAL A 612 -14.34 40.24 -15.87
CA VAL A 612 -15.30 40.20 -16.96
C VAL A 612 -14.66 40.70 -18.27
N ARG A 613 -13.91 41.79 -18.22
CA ARG A 613 -13.22 42.36 -19.39
C ARG A 613 -12.13 41.42 -19.93
N ASP A 614 -11.39 40.78 -19.03
CA ASP A 614 -10.23 39.95 -19.39
C ASP A 614 -10.64 38.52 -19.84
N PHE A 615 -11.92 38.13 -19.60
CA PHE A 615 -12.57 36.92 -20.15
C PHE A 615 -13.76 37.26 -21.07
N PRO A 616 -13.57 38.00 -22.19
CA PRO A 616 -14.67 38.52 -23.01
C PRO A 616 -15.55 37.41 -23.63
N ASN A 617 -15.02 36.20 -23.75
CA ASN A 617 -15.73 35.06 -24.36
C ASN A 617 -16.44 34.19 -23.30
N ARG A 618 -16.53 34.61 -22.05
CA ARG A 618 -17.17 33.86 -20.99
C ARG A 618 -18.04 34.75 -20.10
N SER A 619 -19.25 34.32 -19.84
CA SER A 619 -20.09 34.95 -18.81
C SER A 619 -19.50 34.65 -17.44
N VAL A 620 -19.32 35.69 -16.63
CA VAL A 620 -18.70 35.55 -15.28
C VAL A 620 -19.78 35.54 -14.21
N PHE A 621 -19.69 34.54 -13.32
CA PHE A 621 -20.59 34.37 -12.19
C PHE A 621 -19.81 34.25 -10.90
N VAL A 622 -20.45 34.62 -9.78
CA VAL A 622 -19.97 34.33 -8.43
C VAL A 622 -20.94 33.35 -7.79
N ALA A 623 -20.44 32.20 -7.34
CA ALA A 623 -21.20 31.17 -6.65
C ALA A 623 -20.73 31.04 -5.20
N ASN A 624 -21.66 31.10 -4.24
CA ASN A 624 -21.40 30.76 -2.83
C ASN A 624 -22.10 29.45 -2.49
N PRO A 625 -21.37 28.34 -2.34
CA PRO A 625 -21.93 27.01 -2.08
C PRO A 625 -22.71 26.91 -0.76
N LYS A 626 -22.28 27.62 0.29
CA LYS A 626 -22.95 27.60 1.61
C LYS A 626 -24.30 28.28 1.56
N ARG A 627 -24.36 29.46 0.91
CA ARG A 627 -25.60 30.24 0.78
C ARG A 627 -26.52 29.78 -0.35
N LYS A 628 -26.05 28.83 -1.17
CA LYS A 628 -26.74 28.39 -2.40
C LYS A 628 -27.16 29.57 -3.29
N SER A 629 -26.28 30.56 -3.46
CA SER A 629 -26.51 31.76 -4.24
C SER A 629 -25.54 31.86 -5.41
N ILE A 630 -26.06 32.22 -6.59
CA ILE A 630 -25.25 32.52 -7.78
C ILE A 630 -25.71 33.87 -8.30
N ARG A 631 -24.76 34.76 -8.62
CA ARG A 631 -25.01 36.05 -9.22
C ARG A 631 -24.11 36.26 -10.44
N ALA A 632 -24.65 36.84 -11.52
CA ALA A 632 -23.84 37.29 -12.64
C ALA A 632 -23.04 38.54 -12.26
N VAL A 633 -21.82 38.63 -12.77
CA VAL A 633 -20.99 39.82 -12.64
C VAL A 633 -21.20 40.68 -13.90
N GLN A 634 -21.69 41.90 -13.71
CA GLN A 634 -21.89 42.82 -14.83
C GLN A 634 -20.61 43.62 -15.13
N PRO A 635 -20.36 43.99 -16.38
CA PRO A 635 -19.31 44.94 -16.70
C PRO A 635 -19.59 46.27 -15.99
N SER A 636 -18.56 46.90 -15.48
CA SER A 636 -18.70 48.24 -14.88
C SER A 636 -19.22 49.20 -15.96
N SER A 637 -20.36 49.88 -15.67
CA SER A 637 -20.95 50.88 -16.56
C SER A 637 -20.23 52.25 -16.47
N ARG A 638 -19.10 52.33 -15.73
CA ARG A 638 -18.33 53.59 -15.69
C ARG A 638 -17.25 53.59 -16.76
N PRO A 639 -17.35 54.44 -17.78
CA PRO A 639 -16.18 54.78 -18.59
C PRO A 639 -15.16 55.50 -17.67
N ARG A 640 -13.89 55.11 -17.78
CA ARG A 640 -12.79 55.86 -17.16
C ARG A 640 -12.62 57.20 -17.84
#